data_2464576b18a27e5a8f483dad13b7e4f3
#
_entry.id   2464576b18a27e5a8f483dad13b7e4f3
#
_cell.length_a   1.000
_cell.length_b   1.000
_cell.length_c   1.000
_cell.angle_alpha   90.00
_cell.angle_beta   90.00
_cell.angle_gamma   90.00
#
_symmetry.space_group_name_H-M   'P 1'
#
loop_
_entity.id
_entity.type
_entity.pdbx_description
1 polymer ?
#
loop_
_entity_poly.entity_id
_entity_poly.type
_entity_poly.pdbx_seq_one_letter_code
_entity_poly.pdbx_strand_id
1 'polypeptide(L)'
;MTLLKRTLLLLMSTILCHTQMMAQDKIVNPEISYAGSQRTVTIGGIAVNGIEGYEDYMLLSIGGLAVGQEIKLPGQEITDAVKRYWRHGLFSDVSIAADSLVGDKIYLHIYLKALPRVSAINYLGIKKSEREDMEQKLGLLKGAQINPNMIARAQVWAKKYFDDKGFKNAEINIRQRTDVAEKNSVIIDVDIDKKEKMKVHKITIVGNNNLPLKKIKGTLFTKGALSKTNEAGKLYSFFKAKKFTPERYKEDKQNLIEKYNEYGFRDATILEDSIVQYDDKPFDVYIKVDEGQKYYIRNINWVGNTVYNTDQLSAVLGMRKGDVYNQKLMSKRLQEDEDAVGNMYWNNGYLFYTLQPTETNVIGDSVDIEMRIQEGQQAHINRVRINGNDRVYENVIRRELRTKPGDLFSKEALMRTARELGNMGHFDPEQLSPDVRPDYEDGTVDVNWNLVSKSNDQVELSLGWGQTGIIGRVGLKLNNFSMANLFNKNKEHRGLLPIGDGEVLSIGAQTNGTYYQSYNANYSTGWFGGKRPVQFNVGAYFSRQTDVSSTYYNSNYMNNYYNYMYGYGSYGGYYNNYENYYDPDKYIQLFGASVGWGKRLRWPDDFFQLSASVSFTRYMLSNWRYFLISTGNCNNLNFNIALTRHSSDNPLFPRKGSEFELSLSITPPWSAFDGKDYSRLANNPQSATYQKEQQEKYRWIEYHKWKFKSKTYTALTNGQKCLVLMTRVEMGILGSFNKHKKSPFETYYMGGDGMTGYSTSYAEETIGLRGYENGSLTPNGAAGYAYDRFAVELRYPLLLGNTTIYGLAFAEGGNAWTDPKHFNPFDMKRSAGAGVRICLPMVGLMGIDWAYGFDKVYGQRGGSQFHFILGQEF
;
A
#
# COMPACT_ATOMS: atom_id res chain seq x y z
N MET A 1 51.94 23.59 101.08
CA MET A 1 50.94 23.09 100.08
C MET A 1 49.56 23.63 100.24
N THR A 2 49.31 24.55 101.18
CA THR A 2 47.97 25.12 101.41
C THR A 2 47.74 26.53 100.79
N LEU A 3 48.79 27.27 100.48
CA LEU A 3 48.71 28.57 99.86
C LEU A 3 48.45 28.51 98.30
N LEU A 4 49.09 27.49 97.67
CA LEU A 4 48.89 27.32 96.19
C LEU A 4 47.51 26.83 95.70
N LYS A 5 46.82 26.05 96.63
CA LYS A 5 45.45 25.65 96.34
C LYS A 5 44.41 26.76 96.49
N ARG A 6 44.68 27.78 97.36
CA ARG A 6 43.81 28.96 97.59
C ARG A 6 43.88 29.97 96.43
N THR A 7 45.09 30.20 95.91
CA THR A 7 45.25 31.04 94.71
C THR A 7 44.74 30.41 93.41
N LEU A 8 44.75 29.09 93.28
CA LEU A 8 44.21 28.37 92.10
C LEU A 8 42.65 28.41 92.13
N LEU A 9 42.04 28.34 93.31
CA LEU A 9 40.61 28.43 93.53
C LEU A 9 40.10 29.83 93.24
N LEU A 10 40.82 30.87 93.61
CA LEU A 10 40.44 32.29 93.36
C LEU A 10 40.65 32.61 91.89
N LEU A 11 41.65 32.04 91.20
CA LEU A 11 41.80 32.27 89.73
C LEU A 11 40.72 31.47 88.91
N MET A 12 40.32 30.29 89.40
CA MET A 12 39.18 29.58 88.77
C MET A 12 37.85 30.27 88.96
N SER A 13 37.62 30.93 90.12
CA SER A 13 36.34 31.71 90.32
C SER A 13 36.27 33.00 89.50
N THR A 14 37.46 33.70 89.31
CA THR A 14 37.48 34.83 88.39
C THR A 14 37.38 34.46 86.89
N ILE A 15 37.87 33.32 86.49
CA ILE A 15 37.62 32.84 85.09
C ILE A 15 36.18 32.40 84.93
N LEU A 16 35.48 31.86 85.98
CA LEU A 16 34.09 31.50 85.84
C LEU A 16 33.14 32.72 85.86
N CYS A 17 33.54 33.85 86.43
CA CYS A 17 32.76 35.05 86.42
C CYS A 17 32.89 35.89 85.10
N HIS A 18 33.96 35.66 84.28
CA HIS A 18 34.14 36.36 83.05
C HIS A 18 33.55 35.60 81.81
N THR A 19 33.10 34.33 81.98
CA THR A 19 32.44 33.60 80.89
C THR A 19 30.89 33.69 80.95
N GLN A 20 30.33 34.53 81.86
CA GLN A 20 28.88 34.75 81.89
C GLN A 20 28.47 36.11 81.27
N MET A 21 29.27 36.72 80.40
CA MET A 21 28.86 37.83 79.59
C MET A 21 28.88 37.47 78.12
N MET A 22 27.74 37.31 77.59
CA MET A 22 27.25 37.22 76.23
C MET A 22 26.53 35.90 75.91
N ALA A 23 25.55 35.51 76.76
CA ALA A 23 24.46 34.72 76.23
C ALA A 23 23.55 35.71 75.50
N GLN A 24 23.71 35.86 74.17
CA GLN A 24 22.76 36.49 73.36
C GLN A 24 21.41 35.74 73.57
N ASP A 25 20.36 36.46 73.93
CA ASP A 25 19.02 35.85 74.05
C ASP A 25 18.63 35.11 72.74
N LYS A 26 18.58 33.80 72.79
CA LYS A 26 18.13 32.99 71.68
C LYS A 26 16.59 32.90 71.77
N ILE A 27 15.94 33.67 70.89
CA ILE A 27 14.50 33.57 70.71
C ILE A 27 14.20 32.35 69.76
N VAL A 28 13.54 31.36 70.30
CA VAL A 28 13.09 30.17 69.54
C VAL A 28 11.67 30.44 69.02
N ASN A 29 11.45 30.12 67.73
CA ASN A 29 10.22 30.40 66.99
C ASN A 29 9.76 31.90 67.11
N PRO A 30 10.57 32.87 66.66
CA PRO A 30 10.23 34.28 66.76
C PRO A 30 8.93 34.59 66.01
N GLU A 31 7.98 35.25 66.70
CA GLU A 31 6.79 35.75 66.01
C GLU A 31 7.19 36.96 65.12
N ILE A 32 7.06 36.78 63.80
CA ILE A 32 7.31 37.85 62.85
C ILE A 32 5.99 38.47 62.47
N SER A 33 5.74 39.67 63.03
CA SER A 33 4.56 40.44 62.71
C SER A 33 4.72 41.20 61.41
N TYR A 34 3.88 40.94 60.45
CA TYR A 34 3.88 41.63 59.16
C TYR A 34 3.35 43.09 59.25
N ALA A 35 2.76 43.46 60.38
CA ALA A 35 2.28 44.81 60.61
C ALA A 35 3.28 45.73 61.35
N GLY A 36 4.48 45.17 61.70
CA GLY A 36 5.52 45.88 62.42
C GLY A 36 6.54 46.59 61.49
N SER A 37 7.45 47.39 62.14
CA SER A 37 8.54 48.04 61.43
C SER A 37 9.52 46.96 60.88
N GLN A 38 10.01 47.18 59.68
CA GLN A 38 11.02 46.29 59.09
C GLN A 38 12.31 46.30 59.90
N ARG A 39 12.82 45.08 60.24
CA ARG A 39 14.11 44.89 60.88
C ARG A 39 15.07 44.26 59.93
N THR A 40 16.30 44.78 59.77
CA THR A 40 17.35 44.19 59.02
C THR A 40 18.03 43.11 59.90
N VAL A 41 18.12 41.89 59.34
CA VAL A 41 18.75 40.73 60.03
C VAL A 41 19.66 40.00 59.04
N THR A 42 20.72 39.33 59.53
CA THR A 42 21.61 38.53 58.73
C THR A 42 21.22 37.05 58.83
N ILE A 43 21.22 36.31 57.73
CA ILE A 43 20.96 34.85 57.73
C ILE A 43 22.16 34.14 58.36
N GLY A 44 21.93 33.59 59.57
CA GLY A 44 22.97 32.86 60.32
C GLY A 44 23.08 31.38 59.90
N GLY A 45 22.01 30.83 59.33
CA GLY A 45 21.94 29.44 58.84
C GLY A 45 20.64 29.16 58.17
N ILE A 46 20.65 28.21 57.20
CA ILE A 46 19.47 27.74 56.48
C ILE A 46 19.44 26.21 56.52
N ALA A 47 18.39 25.63 57.03
CA ALA A 47 18.12 24.21 56.94
C ALA A 47 17.01 23.98 55.91
N VAL A 48 17.15 22.93 55.06
CA VAL A 48 16.17 22.55 54.08
C VAL A 48 15.70 21.13 54.38
N ASN A 49 14.39 20.96 54.46
CA ASN A 49 13.78 19.67 54.76
C ASN A 49 12.60 19.37 53.81
N GLY A 50 12.27 18.08 53.72
CA GLY A 50 11.05 17.59 53.07
C GLY A 50 11.26 16.98 51.70
N ILE A 51 12.48 16.97 51.14
CA ILE A 51 12.80 16.31 49.86
C ILE A 51 14.00 15.42 49.98
N GLU A 52 13.86 14.16 49.58
CA GLU A 52 14.95 13.19 49.49
C GLU A 52 15.54 13.20 48.04
N GLY A 53 16.86 13.09 47.92
CA GLY A 53 17.54 12.95 46.62
C GLY A 53 18.01 14.27 45.96
N TYR A 54 17.96 15.39 46.68
CA TYR A 54 18.54 16.65 46.25
C TYR A 54 19.56 17.13 47.28
N GLU A 55 20.66 17.63 46.83
CA GLU A 55 21.68 18.25 47.72
C GLU A 55 21.18 19.64 48.17
N ASP A 56 21.35 19.95 49.45
CA ASP A 56 20.89 21.20 50.06
C ASP A 56 21.39 22.45 49.33
N TYR A 57 22.61 22.44 48.82
CA TYR A 57 23.18 23.59 48.10
C TYR A 57 22.42 23.88 46.80
N MET A 58 21.90 22.85 46.13
CA MET A 58 21.10 23.01 44.90
C MET A 58 19.73 23.63 45.22
N LEU A 59 19.09 23.14 46.26
CA LEU A 59 17.83 23.68 46.73
C LEU A 59 17.94 25.14 47.16
N LEU A 60 18.99 25.48 47.91
CA LEU A 60 19.30 26.86 48.34
C LEU A 60 19.56 27.80 47.15
N SER A 61 20.22 27.33 46.11
CA SER A 61 20.48 28.13 44.90
C SER A 61 19.17 28.53 44.18
N ILE A 62 18.18 27.64 44.18
CA ILE A 62 16.84 27.90 43.57
C ILE A 62 16.16 29.05 44.35
N GLY A 63 16.20 29.00 45.68
CA GLY A 63 15.61 30.04 46.55
C GLY A 63 16.35 31.38 46.49
N GLY A 64 17.65 31.34 46.16
CA GLY A 64 18.50 32.52 46.10
C GLY A 64 18.71 33.17 47.46
N LEU A 65 18.67 32.38 48.55
CA LEU A 65 19.01 32.79 49.91
C LEU A 65 20.35 32.18 50.28
N ALA A 66 21.23 32.97 50.87
CA ALA A 66 22.56 32.54 51.28
C ALA A 66 22.88 32.87 52.73
N VAL A 67 23.63 32.00 53.39
CA VAL A 67 24.15 32.25 54.71
C VAL A 67 25.08 33.47 54.68
N GLY A 68 24.90 34.44 55.58
CA GLY A 68 25.60 35.70 55.57
C GLY A 68 24.92 36.84 54.81
N GLN A 69 23.82 36.56 54.14
CA GLN A 69 23.01 37.55 53.39
C GLN A 69 22.19 38.42 54.40
N GLU A 70 22.22 39.75 54.22
CA GLU A 70 21.28 40.64 54.92
C GLU A 70 19.93 40.66 54.26
N ILE A 71 18.87 40.48 55.06
CA ILE A 71 17.49 40.50 54.62
C ILE A 71 16.66 41.38 55.55
N LYS A 72 15.55 41.90 55.01
CA LYS A 72 14.54 42.67 55.81
C LYS A 72 13.41 41.75 56.23
N LEU A 73 12.99 41.83 57.50
CA LEU A 73 11.89 41.06 58.04
C LEU A 73 10.87 41.96 58.69
N PRO A 74 9.59 41.91 58.29
CA PRO A 74 9.08 41.24 57.06
C PRO A 74 9.62 41.91 55.80
N GLY A 75 9.99 41.11 54.75
CA GLY A 75 10.62 41.64 53.53
C GLY A 75 10.31 40.89 52.27
N GLN A 76 10.67 41.51 51.16
CA GLN A 76 10.43 40.96 49.81
C GLN A 76 11.31 39.77 49.49
N GLU A 77 12.51 39.67 50.13
CA GLU A 77 13.50 38.65 49.85
C GLU A 77 12.99 37.23 50.09
N ILE A 78 12.27 37.01 51.21
CA ILE A 78 11.62 35.74 51.54
C ILE A 78 10.48 35.46 50.58
N THR A 79 9.66 36.48 50.27
CA THR A 79 8.56 36.37 49.29
C THR A 79 9.08 35.96 47.92
N ASP A 80 10.17 36.57 47.49
CA ASP A 80 10.79 36.26 46.18
C ASP A 80 11.45 34.91 46.17
N ALA A 81 12.02 34.44 47.26
CA ALA A 81 12.52 33.08 47.41
C ALA A 81 11.38 32.06 47.24
N VAL A 82 10.26 32.25 47.95
CA VAL A 82 9.06 31.41 47.77
C VAL A 82 8.58 31.43 46.32
N LYS A 83 8.49 32.61 45.68
CA LYS A 83 8.11 32.70 44.25
C LYS A 83 9.08 32.00 43.30
N ARG A 84 10.41 32.00 43.58
CA ARG A 84 11.39 31.30 42.78
C ARG A 84 11.20 29.78 42.85
N TYR A 85 10.98 29.22 44.03
CA TYR A 85 10.65 27.80 44.19
C TYR A 85 9.39 27.42 43.42
N TRP A 86 8.31 28.24 43.51
CA TRP A 86 7.09 28.01 42.77
C TRP A 86 7.29 28.10 41.25
N ARG A 87 8.07 29.06 40.76
CA ARG A 87 8.37 29.17 39.30
C ARG A 87 9.18 27.99 38.78
N HIS A 88 9.99 27.40 39.63
CA HIS A 88 10.81 26.22 39.22
C HIS A 88 9.95 25.00 38.89
N GLY A 89 8.74 24.93 39.46
CA GLY A 89 7.74 23.92 39.07
C GLY A 89 8.00 22.52 39.58
N LEU A 90 8.93 22.32 40.53
CA LEU A 90 9.24 21.02 41.12
C LEU A 90 8.51 20.75 42.43
N PHE A 91 7.89 21.77 43.03
CA PHE A 91 7.37 21.76 44.39
C PHE A 91 5.87 21.88 44.41
N SER A 92 5.21 21.09 45.26
CA SER A 92 3.76 21.18 45.54
C SER A 92 3.43 22.04 46.72
N ASP A 93 4.44 22.26 47.62
CA ASP A 93 4.29 23.18 48.75
C ASP A 93 5.66 23.75 49.13
N VAL A 94 5.68 25.01 49.52
CA VAL A 94 6.87 25.76 49.90
C VAL A 94 6.55 26.63 51.11
N SER A 95 7.20 26.39 52.24
CA SER A 95 7.11 27.26 53.40
C SER A 95 8.50 27.59 53.95
N ILE A 96 8.71 28.84 54.39
CA ILE A 96 9.93 29.31 55.01
C ILE A 96 9.59 29.80 56.39
N ALA A 97 10.11 29.14 57.39
CA ALA A 97 9.90 29.49 58.79
C ALA A 97 11.19 30.04 59.44
N ALA A 98 11.05 30.91 60.37
CA ALA A 98 12.15 31.34 61.23
C ALA A 98 12.25 30.36 62.40
N ASP A 99 13.36 29.62 62.47
CA ASP A 99 13.64 28.65 63.54
C ASP A 99 14.09 29.33 64.85
N SER A 100 15.04 30.26 64.73
CA SER A 100 15.49 31.02 65.86
C SER A 100 16.13 32.36 65.45
N LEU A 101 16.13 33.30 66.39
CA LEU A 101 16.79 34.60 66.26
C LEU A 101 17.79 34.75 67.41
N VAL A 102 19.04 34.96 67.09
CA VAL A 102 20.14 35.16 68.05
C VAL A 102 20.81 36.51 67.73
N GLY A 103 20.46 37.56 68.51
CA GLY A 103 20.90 38.93 68.20
C GLY A 103 20.32 39.40 66.89
N ASP A 104 21.15 39.69 65.91
CA ASP A 104 20.77 40.10 64.56
C ASP A 104 20.88 38.94 63.51
N LYS A 105 21.13 37.71 64.00
CA LYS A 105 21.27 36.53 63.12
C LYS A 105 19.99 35.69 63.20
N ILE A 106 19.33 35.49 62.03
CA ILE A 106 18.18 34.62 61.89
C ILE A 106 18.58 33.26 61.29
N TYR A 107 17.96 32.20 61.82
CA TYR A 107 18.12 30.84 61.30
C TYR A 107 16.80 30.46 60.62
N LEU A 108 16.87 30.16 59.32
CA LEU A 108 15.67 29.84 58.50
C LEU A 108 15.57 28.34 58.28
N HIS A 109 14.32 27.91 58.26
CA HIS A 109 14.00 26.51 57.94
C HIS A 109 13.05 26.54 56.73
N ILE A 110 13.53 25.91 55.59
CA ILE A 110 12.77 25.84 54.37
C ILE A 110 12.15 24.44 54.27
N TYR A 111 10.84 24.40 54.23
CA TYR A 111 10.10 23.16 54.02
C TYR A 111 9.65 23.09 52.59
N LEU A 112 10.11 22.08 51.85
CA LEU A 112 9.75 21.85 50.46
C LEU A 112 9.05 20.53 50.34
N LYS A 113 7.94 20.50 49.57
CA LYS A 113 7.27 19.26 49.24
C LYS A 113 7.33 19.08 47.70
N ALA A 114 7.94 18.00 47.25
CA ALA A 114 8.04 17.72 45.82
C ALA A 114 6.68 17.44 45.21
N LEU A 115 6.48 17.82 43.94
CA LEU A 115 5.37 17.35 43.14
C LEU A 115 5.46 15.83 42.98
N PRO A 116 4.33 15.12 43.04
CA PRO A 116 4.34 13.68 42.91
C PRO A 116 4.77 13.24 41.49
N ARG A 117 5.36 12.08 41.41
CA ARG A 117 5.75 11.44 40.16
C ARG A 117 4.69 10.45 39.70
N VAL A 118 4.58 10.30 38.38
CA VAL A 118 3.66 9.33 37.78
C VAL A 118 4.28 7.93 37.87
N SER A 119 3.68 7.04 38.67
CA SER A 119 4.09 5.64 38.77
C SER A 119 3.47 4.77 37.66
N ALA A 120 2.21 5.01 37.32
CA ALA A 120 1.50 4.31 36.27
C ALA A 120 0.41 5.17 35.63
N ILE A 121 0.06 4.87 34.40
CA ILE A 121 -1.05 5.49 33.68
C ILE A 121 -1.99 4.38 33.20
N ASN A 122 -3.24 4.44 33.62
CA ASN A 122 -4.27 3.49 33.23
C ASN A 122 -5.24 4.17 32.26
N TYR A 123 -5.51 3.51 31.15
CA TYR A 123 -6.46 3.97 30.15
C TYR A 123 -7.69 3.08 30.16
N LEU A 124 -8.88 3.66 30.37
CA LEU A 124 -10.16 2.98 30.37
C LEU A 124 -11.05 3.47 29.23
N GLY A 125 -11.87 2.60 28.66
CA GLY A 125 -12.85 2.97 27.63
C GLY A 125 -12.31 3.10 26.19
N ILE A 126 -11.02 2.81 25.93
CA ILE A 126 -10.40 2.97 24.61
C ILE A 126 -9.81 1.66 24.07
N LYS A 127 -9.59 1.61 22.74
CA LYS A 127 -8.96 0.50 22.04
C LYS A 127 -7.43 0.59 22.14
N LYS A 128 -6.75 -0.54 21.91
CA LYS A 128 -5.27 -0.64 21.98
C LYS A 128 -4.57 0.41 21.09
N SER A 129 -5.03 0.57 19.84
CA SER A 129 -4.45 1.56 18.91
C SER A 129 -4.68 3.03 19.35
N GLU A 130 -5.81 3.30 20.00
CA GLU A 130 -6.10 4.63 20.56
C GLU A 130 -5.24 4.90 21.80
N ARG A 131 -4.95 3.87 22.59
CA ARG A 131 -4.04 3.93 23.72
C ARG A 131 -2.61 4.26 23.27
N GLU A 132 -2.10 3.61 22.23
CA GLU A 132 -0.78 3.90 21.66
C GLU A 132 -0.66 5.36 21.19
N ASP A 133 -1.69 5.89 20.51
CA ASP A 133 -1.76 7.30 20.13
C ASP A 133 -1.76 8.24 21.37
N MET A 134 -2.47 7.85 22.44
CA MET A 134 -2.56 8.61 23.68
C MET A 134 -1.21 8.65 24.42
N GLU A 135 -0.54 7.52 24.57
CA GLU A 135 0.75 7.39 25.22
C GLU A 135 1.81 8.30 24.57
N GLN A 136 1.78 8.43 23.25
CA GLN A 136 2.72 9.28 22.52
C GLN A 136 2.43 10.78 22.64
N LYS A 137 1.15 11.17 22.72
CA LYS A 137 0.76 12.58 22.48
C LYS A 137 0.20 13.32 23.71
N LEU A 138 -0.25 12.63 24.75
CA LEU A 138 -0.77 13.27 25.96
C LEU A 138 0.30 14.02 26.76
N GLY A 139 1.58 13.70 26.57
CA GLY A 139 2.68 14.29 27.33
C GLY A 139 2.72 13.85 28.81
N LEU A 140 1.98 12.79 29.15
CA LEU A 140 2.03 12.14 30.46
C LEU A 140 3.00 10.96 30.35
N LEU A 141 4.10 11.02 31.07
CA LEU A 141 5.13 9.98 31.02
C LEU A 141 5.32 9.37 32.41
N LYS A 142 5.50 8.06 32.45
CA LYS A 142 5.89 7.37 33.71
C LYS A 142 7.22 7.95 34.22
N GLY A 143 7.30 8.23 35.53
CA GLY A 143 8.45 8.84 36.18
C GLY A 143 8.50 10.37 36.10
N ALA A 144 7.70 11.01 35.26
CA ALA A 144 7.61 12.48 35.19
C ALA A 144 6.89 13.05 36.41
N GLN A 145 7.27 14.24 36.86
CA GLN A 145 6.51 14.99 37.87
C GLN A 145 5.24 15.53 37.23
N ILE A 146 4.12 15.46 37.97
CA ILE A 146 2.83 15.90 37.47
C ILE A 146 2.38 17.17 38.11
N ASN A 147 1.88 18.12 37.31
CA ASN A 147 1.24 19.33 37.80
C ASN A 147 -0.17 19.50 37.22
N PRO A 148 -1.05 20.32 37.82
CA PRO A 148 -2.41 20.49 37.34
C PRO A 148 -2.52 20.96 35.88
N ASN A 149 -1.58 21.79 35.41
CA ASN A 149 -1.56 22.25 34.02
C ASN A 149 -1.31 21.15 33.01
N MET A 150 -0.51 20.13 33.36
CA MET A 150 -0.29 18.96 32.48
C MET A 150 -1.57 18.18 32.34
N ILE A 151 -2.31 17.96 33.39
CA ILE A 151 -3.60 17.24 33.37
C ILE A 151 -4.62 18.02 32.56
N ALA A 152 -4.74 19.33 32.78
CA ALA A 152 -5.66 20.14 32.01
C ALA A 152 -5.35 20.14 30.51
N ARG A 153 -4.06 20.24 30.13
CA ARG A 153 -3.61 20.10 28.74
C ARG A 153 -3.89 18.71 28.16
N ALA A 154 -3.62 17.67 28.93
CA ALA A 154 -3.90 16.29 28.53
C ALA A 154 -5.39 16.08 28.29
N GLN A 155 -6.25 16.62 29.16
CA GLN A 155 -7.70 16.53 29.01
C GLN A 155 -8.20 17.27 27.77
N VAL A 156 -7.72 18.49 27.52
CA VAL A 156 -8.07 19.29 26.34
C VAL A 156 -7.60 18.57 25.05
N TRP A 157 -6.37 18.03 25.05
CA TRP A 157 -5.84 17.30 23.91
C TRP A 157 -6.63 16.00 23.65
N ALA A 158 -6.92 15.22 24.69
CA ALA A 158 -7.71 14.00 24.56
C ALA A 158 -9.12 14.31 24.04
N LYS A 159 -9.75 15.38 24.52
CA LYS A 159 -11.05 15.85 24.01
C LYS A 159 -10.98 16.17 22.53
N LYS A 160 -9.99 16.95 22.10
CA LYS A 160 -9.77 17.29 20.69
C LYS A 160 -9.54 16.02 19.84
N TYR A 161 -8.73 15.09 20.31
CA TYR A 161 -8.46 13.84 19.61
C TYR A 161 -9.74 13.02 19.34
N PHE A 162 -10.65 12.92 20.31
CA PHE A 162 -11.90 12.22 20.12
C PHE A 162 -12.91 13.02 19.30
N ASP A 163 -12.90 14.36 19.40
CA ASP A 163 -13.69 15.23 18.51
C ASP A 163 -13.27 15.02 17.05
N ASP A 164 -11.97 14.98 16.75
CA ASP A 164 -11.42 14.73 15.41
C ASP A 164 -11.78 13.31 14.88
N LYS A 165 -11.93 12.35 15.80
CA LYS A 165 -12.43 11.01 15.49
C LYS A 165 -13.96 10.90 15.39
N GLY A 166 -14.69 12.00 15.59
CA GLY A 166 -16.15 12.12 15.48
C GLY A 166 -16.93 11.80 16.75
N PHE A 167 -16.28 11.85 17.92
CA PHE A 167 -16.90 11.64 19.22
C PHE A 167 -16.99 12.97 20.00
N LYS A 168 -17.78 13.92 19.51
CA LYS A 168 -17.90 15.25 20.10
C LYS A 168 -18.38 15.24 21.55
N ASN A 169 -19.23 14.30 21.90
CA ASN A 169 -19.79 14.17 23.25
C ASN A 169 -18.93 13.28 24.18
N ALA A 170 -17.70 12.96 23.77
CA ALA A 170 -16.80 12.18 24.61
C ALA A 170 -16.53 12.90 25.92
N GLU A 171 -16.70 12.20 27.03
CA GLU A 171 -16.35 12.67 28.37
C GLU A 171 -14.99 12.09 28.76
N ILE A 172 -14.09 12.97 29.20
CA ILE A 172 -12.73 12.60 29.55
C ILE A 172 -12.49 13.00 30.99
N ASN A 173 -12.29 12.03 31.85
CA ASN A 173 -12.01 12.22 33.26
C ASN A 173 -10.60 11.71 33.57
N ILE A 174 -9.72 12.66 33.94
CA ILE A 174 -8.35 12.29 34.34
C ILE A 174 -8.29 12.48 35.86
N ARG A 175 -8.09 11.35 36.56
CA ARG A 175 -8.04 11.33 38.03
C ARG A 175 -6.64 10.94 38.50
N GLN A 176 -6.20 11.55 39.57
CA GLN A 176 -4.98 11.14 40.26
C GLN A 176 -5.37 10.39 41.54
N ARG A 177 -4.72 9.28 41.80
CA ARG A 177 -4.77 8.57 43.08
C ARG A 177 -3.37 8.32 43.59
N THR A 178 -3.15 8.42 44.89
CA THR A 178 -1.87 8.15 45.51
C THR A 178 -1.48 6.69 45.29
N ASP A 179 -0.24 6.45 44.90
CA ASP A 179 0.30 5.12 44.82
C ASP A 179 0.79 4.68 46.23
N VAL A 180 0.19 3.64 46.75
CA VAL A 180 0.56 3.10 48.09
C VAL A 180 1.89 2.37 48.08
N ALA A 181 2.31 1.89 46.91
CA ALA A 181 3.56 1.12 46.74
C ALA A 181 4.81 2.00 46.62
N GLU A 182 4.66 3.24 46.11
CA GLU A 182 5.78 4.14 45.86
C GLU A 182 5.56 5.50 46.57
N LYS A 183 6.50 5.90 47.46
CA LYS A 183 6.45 7.21 48.14
C LYS A 183 6.42 8.36 47.13
N ASN A 184 5.60 9.37 47.40
CA ASN A 184 5.43 10.58 46.58
C ASN A 184 5.10 10.29 45.11
N SER A 185 4.37 9.22 44.85
CA SER A 185 3.97 8.81 43.49
C SER A 185 2.45 8.75 43.35
N VAL A 186 1.97 8.98 42.15
CA VAL A 186 0.55 8.95 41.80
C VAL A 186 0.32 8.09 40.58
N ILE A 187 -0.79 7.37 40.59
CA ILE A 187 -1.32 6.68 39.43
C ILE A 187 -2.32 7.62 38.75
N ILE A 188 -2.23 7.73 37.44
CA ILE A 188 -3.15 8.52 36.64
C ILE A 188 -4.14 7.56 35.96
N ASP A 189 -5.41 7.70 36.30
CA ASP A 189 -6.48 6.97 35.65
C ASP A 189 -7.15 7.92 34.62
N VAL A 190 -7.00 7.59 33.34
CA VAL A 190 -7.60 8.30 32.21
C VAL A 190 -8.84 7.51 31.79
N ASP A 191 -9.99 7.98 32.26
CA ASP A 191 -11.29 7.36 32.00
C ASP A 191 -12.00 8.12 30.87
N ILE A 192 -12.30 7.40 29.77
CA ILE A 192 -12.84 7.99 28.55
C ILE A 192 -14.13 7.28 28.19
N ASP A 193 -15.22 7.97 28.38
CA ASP A 193 -16.52 7.58 27.81
C ASP A 193 -16.70 8.27 26.46
N LYS A 194 -16.53 7.52 25.39
CA LYS A 194 -16.58 8.04 24.03
C LYS A 194 -17.97 8.48 23.58
N LYS A 195 -19.02 7.99 24.23
CA LYS A 195 -20.40 8.14 23.77
C LYS A 195 -20.57 7.68 22.30
N GLU A 196 -21.67 8.01 21.66
CA GLU A 196 -21.90 7.65 20.25
C GLU A 196 -21.17 8.62 19.30
N LYS A 197 -20.81 8.07 18.11
CA LYS A 197 -20.27 8.92 17.04
C LYS A 197 -21.33 9.85 16.49
N MET A 198 -20.94 11.06 16.26
CA MET A 198 -21.78 12.01 15.56
C MET A 198 -22.07 11.56 14.14
N LYS A 199 -23.37 11.49 13.78
CA LYS A 199 -23.87 11.16 12.46
C LYS A 199 -24.69 12.33 11.92
N VAL A 200 -24.56 12.57 10.61
CA VAL A 200 -25.37 13.58 9.93
C VAL A 200 -26.72 12.93 9.57
N HIS A 201 -27.81 13.50 10.05
CA HIS A 201 -29.15 13.09 9.68
C HIS A 201 -29.54 13.69 8.31
N LYS A 202 -29.46 15.01 8.18
CA LYS A 202 -29.87 15.73 6.98
C LYS A 202 -28.93 16.90 6.69
N ILE A 203 -28.65 17.13 5.41
CA ILE A 203 -27.96 18.35 4.94
C ILE A 203 -28.97 19.18 4.14
N THR A 204 -29.26 20.38 4.60
CA THR A 204 -30.14 21.32 3.91
C THR A 204 -29.29 22.43 3.30
N ILE A 205 -29.46 22.66 1.99
CA ILE A 205 -28.76 23.70 1.26
C ILE A 205 -29.82 24.65 0.70
N VAL A 206 -29.60 25.94 0.94
CA VAL A 206 -30.50 26.99 0.47
C VAL A 206 -29.70 27.99 -0.37
N GLY A 207 -30.32 28.53 -1.41
CA GLY A 207 -29.69 29.43 -2.36
C GLY A 207 -29.08 28.75 -3.59
N ASN A 208 -29.15 27.43 -3.69
CA ASN A 208 -28.67 26.67 -4.83
C ASN A 208 -29.68 26.64 -5.99
N ASN A 209 -29.84 27.73 -6.70
CA ASN A 209 -30.83 27.89 -7.77
C ASN A 209 -30.36 27.27 -9.10
N ASN A 210 -29.08 27.39 -9.41
CA ASN A 210 -28.48 26.98 -10.67
C ASN A 210 -27.78 25.62 -10.61
N LEU A 211 -27.21 25.26 -9.45
CA LEU A 211 -26.54 23.99 -9.30
C LEU A 211 -27.48 22.96 -8.63
N PRO A 212 -27.86 21.89 -9.36
CA PRO A 212 -28.80 20.90 -8.81
C PRO A 212 -28.21 20.13 -7.64
N LEU A 213 -29.02 19.82 -6.64
CA LEU A 213 -28.66 19.10 -5.41
C LEU A 213 -27.91 17.79 -5.68
N LYS A 214 -28.19 17.11 -6.81
CA LYS A 214 -27.49 15.90 -7.22
C LYS A 214 -25.98 16.12 -7.45
N LYS A 215 -25.57 17.29 -7.91
CA LYS A 215 -24.17 17.66 -8.09
C LYS A 215 -23.50 18.01 -6.78
N ILE A 216 -24.23 18.61 -5.87
CA ILE A 216 -23.75 19.02 -4.53
C ILE A 216 -23.63 17.81 -3.60
N LYS A 217 -24.72 17.05 -3.45
CA LYS A 217 -24.80 15.89 -2.53
C LYS A 217 -24.31 14.57 -3.13
N GLY A 218 -24.21 14.48 -4.45
CA GLY A 218 -23.90 13.27 -5.18
C GLY A 218 -25.12 12.37 -5.43
N THR A 219 -24.91 11.30 -6.16
CA THR A 219 -25.88 10.25 -6.47
C THR A 219 -25.34 8.89 -6.00
N LEU A 220 -26.09 7.81 -6.27
CA LEU A 220 -25.64 6.44 -6.02
C LEU A 220 -24.26 6.13 -6.65
N PHE A 221 -23.99 6.69 -7.83
CA PHE A 221 -22.81 6.41 -8.64
C PHE A 221 -21.80 7.55 -8.71
N THR A 222 -22.17 8.75 -8.25
CA THR A 222 -21.29 9.94 -8.34
C THR A 222 -21.06 10.57 -6.98
N LYS A 223 -19.80 10.94 -6.71
CA LYS A 223 -19.49 11.74 -5.53
C LYS A 223 -19.95 13.17 -5.72
N GLY A 224 -20.68 13.71 -4.74
CA GLY A 224 -20.98 15.14 -4.66
C GLY A 224 -19.85 15.92 -3.99
N ALA A 225 -19.99 17.24 -4.00
CA ALA A 225 -19.08 18.16 -3.29
C ALA A 225 -19.02 17.84 -1.78
N LEU A 226 -20.15 17.57 -1.15
CA LEU A 226 -20.27 17.23 0.28
C LEU A 226 -20.09 15.74 0.56
N SER A 227 -19.19 15.07 -0.14
CA SER A 227 -19.04 13.61 -0.07
C SER A 227 -18.37 13.09 1.21
N LYS A 228 -17.67 13.94 1.94
CA LYS A 228 -17.01 13.57 3.21
C LYS A 228 -17.96 13.74 4.41
N THR A 229 -18.94 14.62 4.30
CA THR A 229 -20.02 14.88 5.28
C THR A 229 -21.34 14.27 4.76
N ASN A 230 -21.41 12.94 4.71
CA ASN A 230 -22.54 12.24 4.10
C ASN A 230 -23.75 12.10 5.02
N GLU A 231 -24.97 12.30 4.47
CA GLU A 231 -26.24 11.97 5.14
C GLU A 231 -26.33 10.46 5.45
N ALA A 232 -27.00 10.11 6.55
CA ALA A 232 -27.25 8.72 6.88
C ALA A 232 -28.17 8.04 5.84
N GLY A 233 -27.90 6.80 5.44
CA GLY A 233 -28.80 6.01 4.60
C GLY A 233 -28.45 5.92 3.12
N LYS A 234 -27.41 6.57 2.60
CA LYS A 234 -27.04 6.45 1.18
C LYS A 234 -26.20 5.21 0.89
N LEU A 235 -26.53 4.49 -0.18
CA LEU A 235 -25.92 3.19 -0.53
C LEU A 235 -24.39 3.29 -0.76
N TYR A 236 -23.90 4.39 -1.36
CA TYR A 236 -22.47 4.59 -1.60
C TYR A 236 -21.63 4.80 -0.32
N SER A 237 -22.28 5.10 0.80
CA SER A 237 -21.63 5.25 2.12
C SER A 237 -21.67 3.95 2.95
N PHE A 238 -22.21 2.84 2.41
CA PHE A 238 -22.39 1.58 3.12
C PHE A 238 -21.05 1.01 3.65
N PHE A 239 -19.99 1.15 2.90
CA PHE A 239 -18.65 0.68 3.28
C PHE A 239 -17.78 1.71 4.01
N LYS A 240 -18.24 2.97 4.17
CA LYS A 240 -17.50 4.02 4.89
C LYS A 240 -18.24 4.35 6.17
N ALA A 241 -17.55 4.24 7.30
CA ALA A 241 -18.09 4.70 8.58
C ALA A 241 -18.49 6.18 8.46
N LYS A 242 -19.76 6.47 8.67
CA LYS A 242 -20.38 7.79 8.60
C LYS A 242 -19.91 8.60 9.82
N LYS A 243 -18.83 9.34 9.67
CA LYS A 243 -18.24 10.16 10.71
C LYS A 243 -18.37 11.61 10.29
N PHE A 244 -19.00 12.42 11.10
CA PHE A 244 -18.80 13.85 11.02
C PHE A 244 -17.52 14.21 11.77
N THR A 245 -16.65 14.98 11.14
CA THR A 245 -15.52 15.64 11.79
C THR A 245 -15.46 17.08 11.29
N PRO A 246 -15.11 18.06 12.15
CA PRO A 246 -15.03 19.46 11.74
C PRO A 246 -14.09 19.69 10.55
N GLU A 247 -12.96 18.98 10.50
CA GLU A 247 -12.00 19.06 9.39
C GLU A 247 -12.61 18.60 8.06
N ARG A 248 -13.31 17.47 8.04
CA ARG A 248 -13.98 16.96 6.84
C ARG A 248 -15.10 17.88 6.38
N TYR A 249 -15.79 18.51 7.31
CA TYR A 249 -16.82 19.48 6.97
C TYR A 249 -16.20 20.76 6.39
N LYS A 250 -15.06 21.21 6.92
CA LYS A 250 -14.30 22.33 6.34
C LYS A 250 -13.84 22.03 4.91
N GLU A 251 -13.31 20.84 4.67
CA GLU A 251 -12.95 20.38 3.31
C GLU A 251 -14.17 20.33 2.38
N ASP A 252 -15.31 19.83 2.86
CA ASP A 252 -16.53 19.77 2.05
C ASP A 252 -17.08 21.15 1.73
N LYS A 253 -16.93 22.15 2.63
CA LYS A 253 -17.25 23.53 2.30
C LYS A 253 -16.35 24.09 1.18
N GLN A 254 -15.08 23.80 1.22
CA GLN A 254 -14.15 24.16 0.14
C GLN A 254 -14.53 23.46 -1.16
N ASN A 255 -14.76 22.14 -1.12
CA ASN A 255 -15.21 21.38 -2.28
C ASN A 255 -16.54 21.90 -2.87
N LEU A 256 -17.41 22.45 -2.01
CA LEU A 256 -18.67 23.04 -2.47
C LEU A 256 -18.43 24.29 -3.29
N ILE A 257 -17.59 25.20 -2.82
CA ILE A 257 -17.20 26.41 -3.56
C ILE A 257 -16.46 26.04 -4.84
N GLU A 258 -15.46 25.14 -4.77
CA GLU A 258 -14.77 24.63 -5.97
C GLU A 258 -15.75 24.03 -6.97
N LYS A 259 -16.81 23.37 -6.50
CA LYS A 259 -17.83 22.81 -7.38
C LYS A 259 -18.63 23.88 -8.10
N TYR A 260 -18.95 24.98 -7.45
CA TYR A 260 -19.57 26.14 -8.09
C TYR A 260 -18.62 26.77 -9.12
N ASN A 261 -17.36 26.94 -8.78
CA ASN A 261 -16.33 27.46 -9.68
C ASN A 261 -16.15 26.55 -10.92
N GLU A 262 -16.25 25.21 -10.79
CA GLU A 262 -16.26 24.28 -11.92
C GLU A 262 -17.37 24.57 -12.94
N TYR A 263 -18.50 25.12 -12.48
CA TYR A 263 -19.66 25.47 -13.31
C TYR A 263 -19.72 26.92 -13.73
N GLY A 264 -18.66 27.70 -13.43
CA GLY A 264 -18.51 29.09 -13.82
C GLY A 264 -19.02 30.11 -12.80
N PHE A 265 -19.46 29.67 -11.66
CA PHE A 265 -19.89 30.56 -10.57
C PHE A 265 -18.70 31.00 -9.72
N ARG A 266 -17.90 31.90 -10.27
CA ARG A 266 -16.63 32.37 -9.71
C ARG A 266 -16.78 32.99 -8.33
N ASP A 267 -17.83 33.77 -8.12
CA ASP A 267 -18.07 34.58 -6.91
C ASP A 267 -18.92 33.83 -5.87
N ALA A 268 -19.14 32.52 -6.07
CA ALA A 268 -19.93 31.73 -5.16
C ALA A 268 -19.34 31.73 -3.74
N THR A 269 -20.17 32.00 -2.76
CA THR A 269 -19.78 32.07 -1.34
C THR A 269 -20.78 31.36 -0.43
N ILE A 270 -20.30 30.90 0.71
CA ILE A 270 -21.17 30.41 1.78
C ILE A 270 -21.47 31.56 2.71
N LEU A 271 -22.73 32.02 2.71
CA LEU A 271 -23.16 33.15 3.55
C LEU A 271 -23.31 32.75 5.03
N GLU A 272 -23.82 31.55 5.25
CA GLU A 272 -24.11 31.05 6.60
C GLU A 272 -24.01 29.53 6.61
N ASP A 273 -23.43 28.97 7.66
CA ASP A 273 -23.49 27.56 7.94
C ASP A 273 -23.76 27.29 9.43
N SER A 274 -24.67 26.37 9.71
CA SER A 274 -25.01 26.00 11.08
C SER A 274 -25.19 24.49 11.22
N ILE A 275 -24.87 24.00 12.41
CA ILE A 275 -24.99 22.60 12.80
C ILE A 275 -25.91 22.54 13.99
N VAL A 276 -27.10 21.97 13.83
CA VAL A 276 -28.13 21.90 14.87
C VAL A 276 -28.23 20.46 15.36
N GLN A 277 -27.98 20.27 16.65
CA GLN A 277 -28.15 18.98 17.33
C GLN A 277 -29.40 19.04 18.20
N TYR A 278 -30.28 18.09 18.02
CA TYR A 278 -31.51 17.93 18.86
C TYR A 278 -31.24 16.76 19.81
N ASP A 279 -31.08 16.99 21.11
CA ASP A 279 -30.86 16.01 22.17
C ASP A 279 -30.18 14.72 21.59
N ASP A 280 -29.54 13.91 22.15
CA ASP A 280 -28.81 12.69 21.71
C ASP A 280 -29.05 12.11 20.28
N LYS A 281 -29.67 12.91 19.36
CA LYS A 281 -30.00 12.53 17.98
C LYS A 281 -28.90 12.95 16.99
N PRO A 282 -28.87 12.30 15.81
CA PRO A 282 -28.05 12.78 14.70
C PRO A 282 -28.37 14.24 14.38
N PHE A 283 -27.37 15.04 14.01
CA PHE A 283 -27.55 16.49 13.79
C PHE A 283 -27.84 16.83 12.33
N ASP A 284 -28.47 17.96 12.13
CA ASP A 284 -28.73 18.54 10.83
C ASP A 284 -27.71 19.63 10.50
N VAL A 285 -27.25 19.64 9.26
CA VAL A 285 -26.35 20.65 8.71
C VAL A 285 -27.15 21.57 7.81
N TYR A 286 -27.09 22.86 8.04
CA TYR A 286 -27.72 23.87 7.20
C TYR A 286 -26.62 24.73 6.57
N ILE A 287 -26.69 24.92 5.25
CA ILE A 287 -25.73 25.73 4.48
C ILE A 287 -26.53 26.66 3.57
N LYS A 288 -26.27 27.97 3.70
CA LYS A 288 -26.82 28.99 2.82
C LYS A 288 -25.74 29.48 1.87
N VAL A 289 -25.98 29.32 0.58
CA VAL A 289 -25.03 29.67 -0.48
C VAL A 289 -25.54 30.85 -1.27
N ASP A 290 -24.67 31.77 -1.61
CA ASP A 290 -24.85 32.72 -2.69
C ASP A 290 -24.05 32.24 -3.89
N GLU A 291 -24.74 31.92 -4.99
CA GLU A 291 -24.09 31.38 -6.19
C GLU A 291 -23.39 32.47 -7.01
N GLY A 292 -23.80 33.76 -6.86
CA GLY A 292 -23.34 34.81 -7.74
C GLY A 292 -23.81 34.61 -9.19
N GLN A 293 -23.17 35.28 -10.14
CA GLN A 293 -23.46 35.11 -11.55
C GLN A 293 -22.50 34.10 -12.20
N LYS A 294 -22.91 33.54 -13.32
CA LYS A 294 -22.11 32.60 -14.10
C LYS A 294 -21.22 33.37 -15.08
N TYR A 295 -19.94 33.01 -15.12
CA TYR A 295 -18.94 33.67 -15.96
C TYR A 295 -18.47 32.80 -17.12
N TYR A 296 -18.13 33.45 -18.25
CA TYR A 296 -17.64 32.87 -19.49
C TYR A 296 -16.30 33.45 -19.87
N ILE A 297 -15.48 32.69 -20.58
CA ILE A 297 -14.22 33.18 -21.14
C ILE A 297 -14.51 34.07 -22.33
N ARG A 298 -14.10 35.34 -22.27
CA ARG A 298 -14.18 36.26 -23.37
C ARG A 298 -12.94 36.21 -24.27
N ASN A 299 -11.76 36.22 -23.67
CA ASN A 299 -10.51 36.13 -24.40
C ASN A 299 -9.42 35.49 -23.54
N ILE A 300 -8.45 34.81 -24.19
CA ILE A 300 -7.25 34.25 -23.57
C ILE A 300 -6.07 34.79 -24.33
N ASN A 301 -5.26 35.61 -23.67
CA ASN A 301 -4.07 36.22 -24.26
C ASN A 301 -2.83 35.57 -23.65
N TRP A 302 -1.92 35.11 -24.51
CA TRP A 302 -0.62 34.60 -24.11
C TRP A 302 0.42 35.70 -24.23
N VAL A 303 1.22 35.90 -23.18
CA VAL A 303 2.26 36.94 -23.13
C VAL A 303 3.56 36.32 -22.65
N GLY A 304 4.65 36.53 -23.37
CA GLY A 304 5.98 36.05 -23.01
C GLY A 304 6.32 34.63 -23.52
N ASN A 305 5.48 34.06 -24.36
CA ASN A 305 5.68 32.74 -24.98
C ASN A 305 6.50 32.87 -26.29
N THR A 306 7.81 32.63 -26.19
CA THR A 306 8.75 32.68 -27.33
C THR A 306 9.13 31.30 -27.86
N VAL A 307 9.11 30.27 -27.01
CA VAL A 307 9.45 28.88 -27.35
C VAL A 307 8.30 28.15 -28.04
N TYR A 308 7.08 28.32 -27.54
CA TYR A 308 5.89 27.73 -28.13
C TYR A 308 4.94 28.81 -28.60
N ASN A 309 4.39 28.66 -29.81
CA ASN A 309 3.43 29.62 -30.31
C ASN A 309 2.08 29.56 -29.62
N THR A 310 1.31 30.65 -29.71
CA THR A 310 -0.01 30.81 -29.08
C THR A 310 -0.99 29.68 -29.45
N ASP A 311 -0.97 29.24 -30.71
CA ASP A 311 -1.88 28.17 -31.17
C ASP A 311 -1.58 26.84 -30.55
N GLN A 312 -0.29 26.49 -30.38
CA GLN A 312 0.12 25.25 -29.68
C GLN A 312 -0.31 25.26 -28.23
N LEU A 313 -0.04 26.34 -27.50
CA LEU A 313 -0.41 26.48 -26.11
C LEU A 313 -1.94 26.44 -25.90
N SER A 314 -2.67 27.14 -26.77
CA SER A 314 -4.14 27.16 -26.74
C SER A 314 -4.75 25.80 -27.08
N ALA A 315 -4.15 25.05 -28.01
CA ALA A 315 -4.59 23.70 -28.35
C ALA A 315 -4.42 22.75 -27.17
N VAL A 316 -3.30 22.86 -26.45
CA VAL A 316 -3.04 22.05 -25.23
C VAL A 316 -3.93 22.49 -24.09
N LEU A 317 -4.13 23.78 -23.85
CA LEU A 317 -5.04 24.29 -22.83
C LEU A 317 -6.47 23.77 -23.05
N GLY A 318 -6.92 23.70 -24.31
CA GLY A 318 -8.22 23.13 -24.67
C GLY A 318 -9.43 23.98 -24.24
N MET A 319 -9.22 25.21 -23.81
CA MET A 319 -10.27 26.16 -23.42
C MET A 319 -10.36 27.27 -24.50
N ARG A 320 -11.57 27.72 -24.82
CA ARG A 320 -11.83 28.64 -25.90
C ARG A 320 -12.73 29.79 -25.47
N LYS A 321 -12.74 30.85 -26.24
CA LYS A 321 -13.70 31.95 -26.13
C LYS A 321 -15.14 31.40 -26.14
N GLY A 322 -15.97 31.85 -25.19
CA GLY A 322 -17.35 31.39 -25.01
C GLY A 322 -17.49 30.19 -24.08
N ASP A 323 -16.41 29.50 -23.70
CA ASP A 323 -16.48 28.43 -22.74
C ASP A 323 -16.80 28.95 -21.31
N VAL A 324 -17.39 28.11 -20.52
CA VAL A 324 -17.62 28.42 -19.10
C VAL A 324 -16.28 28.62 -18.38
N TYR A 325 -16.17 29.70 -17.62
CA TYR A 325 -14.97 30.00 -16.85
C TYR A 325 -14.81 28.98 -15.70
N ASN A 326 -14.01 27.96 -15.95
CA ASN A 326 -13.75 26.87 -15.01
C ASN A 326 -12.31 26.93 -14.53
N GLN A 327 -12.09 27.56 -13.36
CA GLN A 327 -10.77 27.75 -12.76
C GLN A 327 -10.07 26.41 -12.46
N LYS A 328 -10.81 25.42 -12.04
CA LYS A 328 -10.24 24.10 -11.68
C LYS A 328 -9.76 23.36 -12.93
N LEU A 329 -10.55 23.40 -14.02
CA LEU A 329 -10.12 22.83 -15.30
C LEU A 329 -8.89 23.58 -15.83
N MET A 330 -8.88 24.89 -15.71
CA MET A 330 -7.75 25.72 -16.13
C MET A 330 -6.48 25.34 -15.37
N SER A 331 -6.53 25.26 -14.03
CA SER A 331 -5.38 24.82 -13.21
C SER A 331 -4.87 23.43 -13.62
N LYS A 332 -5.78 22.50 -13.86
CA LYS A 332 -5.40 21.17 -14.32
C LYS A 332 -4.71 21.17 -15.66
N ARG A 333 -5.27 21.86 -16.64
CA ARG A 333 -4.71 21.95 -17.99
C ARG A 333 -3.41 22.73 -18.04
N LEU A 334 -3.17 23.62 -17.06
CA LEU A 334 -1.92 24.36 -16.97
C LEU A 334 -0.79 23.57 -16.28
N GLN A 335 -1.09 22.77 -15.22
CA GLN A 335 -0.05 22.22 -14.34
C GLN A 335 -0.20 20.74 -13.97
N GLU A 336 -1.44 20.21 -13.83
CA GLU A 336 -1.67 18.91 -13.20
C GLU A 336 -1.76 17.74 -14.20
N ASP A 337 -2.39 17.95 -15.35
CA ASP A 337 -2.59 16.89 -16.33
C ASP A 337 -1.26 16.44 -16.94
N GLU A 338 -1.16 15.18 -17.39
CA GLU A 338 0.05 14.64 -18.02
C GLU A 338 0.44 15.45 -19.29
N ASP A 339 -0.56 15.94 -20.01
CA ASP A 339 -0.42 16.80 -21.19
C ASP A 339 -0.63 18.30 -20.87
N ALA A 340 -0.41 18.71 -19.62
CA ALA A 340 -0.54 20.11 -19.21
C ALA A 340 0.47 21.01 -19.93
N VAL A 341 0.11 22.29 -20.11
CA VAL A 341 0.98 23.30 -20.72
C VAL A 341 2.36 23.36 -20.03
N GLY A 342 2.38 23.32 -18.68
CA GLY A 342 3.63 23.33 -17.93
C GLY A 342 4.55 22.15 -18.22
N ASN A 343 3.99 20.98 -18.55
CA ASN A 343 4.79 19.81 -18.88
C ASN A 343 5.49 19.94 -20.24
N MET A 344 4.96 20.73 -21.18
CA MET A 344 5.66 21.03 -22.43
C MET A 344 7.00 21.73 -22.14
N TYR A 345 7.01 22.67 -21.23
CA TYR A 345 8.21 23.39 -20.81
C TYR A 345 9.15 22.52 -19.99
N TRP A 346 8.63 21.89 -18.93
CA TRP A 346 9.42 21.07 -18.01
C TRP A 346 10.05 19.85 -18.66
N ASN A 347 9.42 19.26 -19.68
CA ASN A 347 9.99 18.10 -20.37
C ASN A 347 11.07 18.49 -21.40
N ASN A 348 11.17 19.78 -21.73
CA ASN A 348 12.16 20.32 -22.64
C ASN A 348 13.20 21.21 -21.92
N GLY A 349 13.44 20.99 -20.63
CA GLY A 349 14.50 21.62 -19.87
C GLY A 349 14.14 22.96 -19.22
N TYR A 350 13.00 23.54 -19.49
CA TYR A 350 12.62 24.84 -18.91
C TYR A 350 12.13 24.71 -17.47
N LEU A 351 13.04 24.36 -16.58
CA LEU A 351 12.73 24.19 -15.15
C LEU A 351 12.29 25.50 -14.49
N PHE A 352 12.88 26.61 -14.91
CA PHE A 352 12.64 27.94 -14.35
C PHE A 352 11.39 28.62 -14.91
N TYR A 353 10.65 27.92 -15.74
CA TYR A 353 9.38 28.36 -16.31
C TYR A 353 8.36 28.69 -15.20
N THR A 354 7.72 29.82 -15.34
CA THR A 354 6.57 30.22 -14.53
C THR A 354 5.42 30.67 -15.43
N LEU A 355 4.20 30.32 -15.02
CA LEU A 355 2.98 30.76 -15.69
C LEU A 355 1.98 31.23 -14.64
N GLN A 356 1.49 32.46 -14.84
CA GLN A 356 0.49 33.10 -13.99
C GLN A 356 -0.73 33.47 -14.83
N PRO A 357 -1.85 32.75 -14.66
CA PRO A 357 -3.13 33.20 -15.21
C PRO A 357 -3.63 34.40 -14.42
N THR A 358 -3.89 35.50 -15.05
CA THR A 358 -4.38 36.73 -14.43
C THR A 358 -5.66 37.16 -15.12
N GLU A 359 -6.69 37.44 -14.35
CA GLU A 359 -7.91 38.06 -14.85
C GLU A 359 -7.62 39.56 -15.07
N THR A 360 -7.64 40.01 -16.33
CA THR A 360 -7.30 41.39 -16.68
C THR A 360 -8.54 42.28 -16.73
N ASN A 361 -9.67 41.71 -17.14
CA ASN A 361 -10.88 42.51 -17.31
C ASN A 361 -12.13 41.64 -17.10
N VAL A 362 -13.12 42.15 -16.41
CA VAL A 362 -14.43 41.51 -16.22
C VAL A 362 -15.50 42.46 -16.73
N ILE A 363 -16.19 42.11 -17.80
CA ILE A 363 -17.24 42.92 -18.41
C ILE A 363 -18.53 42.08 -18.41
N GLY A 364 -19.50 42.50 -17.55
CA GLY A 364 -20.72 41.73 -17.37
C GLY A 364 -20.46 40.33 -16.85
N ASP A 365 -20.80 39.33 -17.64
CA ASP A 365 -20.61 37.91 -17.35
C ASP A 365 -19.35 37.29 -17.99
N SER A 366 -18.47 38.11 -18.52
CA SER A 366 -17.38 37.66 -19.34
C SER A 366 -16.01 38.10 -18.82
N VAL A 367 -15.03 37.20 -18.79
CA VAL A 367 -13.69 37.39 -18.22
C VAL A 367 -12.63 37.31 -19.30
N ASP A 368 -11.71 38.30 -19.32
CA ASP A 368 -10.46 38.25 -20.09
C ASP A 368 -9.36 37.68 -19.19
N ILE A 369 -8.63 36.72 -19.72
CA ILE A 369 -7.53 36.05 -19.04
C ILE A 369 -6.23 36.32 -19.76
N GLU A 370 -5.25 36.81 -19.07
CA GLU A 370 -3.87 36.94 -19.56
C GLU A 370 -3.03 35.81 -18.96
N MET A 371 -2.48 34.98 -19.82
CA MET A 371 -1.55 33.91 -19.48
C MET A 371 -0.12 34.45 -19.59
N ARG A 372 0.38 34.98 -18.49
CA ARG A 372 1.74 35.55 -18.44
C ARG A 372 2.75 34.47 -18.21
N ILE A 373 3.62 34.25 -19.17
CA ILE A 373 4.68 33.24 -19.15
C ILE A 373 6.04 33.95 -19.00
N GLN A 374 6.83 33.36 -18.12
CA GLN A 374 8.25 33.65 -18.03
C GLN A 374 8.99 32.32 -18.24
N GLU A 375 9.60 32.17 -19.45
CA GLU A 375 10.12 30.86 -19.87
C GLU A 375 11.43 30.50 -19.19
N GLY A 376 12.26 31.48 -18.89
CA GLY A 376 13.60 31.27 -18.32
C GLY A 376 14.56 30.57 -19.28
N GLN A 377 15.70 30.16 -18.75
CA GLN A 377 16.70 29.38 -19.48
C GLN A 377 16.47 27.87 -19.31
N GLN A 378 17.01 27.08 -20.25
CA GLN A 378 16.99 25.61 -20.10
C GLN A 378 17.96 25.19 -19.01
N ALA A 379 17.54 24.26 -18.17
CA ALA A 379 18.34 23.68 -17.12
C ALA A 379 18.91 22.32 -17.54
N HIS A 380 20.20 22.11 -17.25
CA HIS A 380 20.87 20.83 -17.40
C HIS A 380 21.08 20.16 -16.04
N ILE A 381 21.04 18.83 -16.01
CA ILE A 381 21.30 18.08 -14.81
C ILE A 381 22.80 18.14 -14.51
N ASN A 382 23.17 18.73 -13.36
CA ASN A 382 24.55 18.80 -12.90
C ASN A 382 24.96 17.51 -12.19
N ARG A 383 24.22 17.12 -11.15
CA ARG A 383 24.52 15.93 -10.33
C ARG A 383 23.27 15.12 -10.05
N VAL A 384 23.45 13.78 -9.99
CA VAL A 384 22.44 12.86 -9.51
C VAL A 384 23.01 12.10 -8.32
N ARG A 385 22.41 12.32 -7.14
CA ARG A 385 22.80 11.65 -5.88
C ARG A 385 21.76 10.63 -5.49
N ILE A 386 22.20 9.52 -4.90
CA ILE A 386 21.37 8.42 -4.41
C ILE A 386 21.73 8.21 -2.94
N ASN A 387 20.73 8.27 -2.07
CA ASN A 387 20.86 8.06 -0.64
C ASN A 387 19.84 7.03 -0.16
N GLY A 388 20.13 6.30 0.93
CA GLY A 388 19.21 5.35 1.56
C GLY A 388 19.06 4.00 0.84
N ASN A 389 20.07 3.65 0.05
CA ASN A 389 20.14 2.38 -0.69
C ASN A 389 20.85 1.27 0.10
N ASP A 390 20.57 1.13 1.39
CA ASP A 390 21.31 0.26 2.31
C ASP A 390 21.26 -1.23 1.93
N ARG A 391 20.24 -1.67 1.21
CA ARG A 391 20.02 -3.06 0.82
C ARG A 391 20.34 -3.37 -0.64
N VAL A 392 20.51 -2.36 -1.48
CA VAL A 392 20.69 -2.49 -2.92
C VAL A 392 21.95 -1.74 -3.33
N TYR A 393 22.78 -2.34 -4.17
CA TYR A 393 23.98 -1.66 -4.66
C TYR A 393 23.61 -0.44 -5.53
N GLU A 394 24.39 0.61 -5.44
CA GLU A 394 24.14 1.87 -6.16
C GLU A 394 24.07 1.68 -7.68
N ASN A 395 24.93 0.83 -8.25
CA ASN A 395 24.93 0.53 -9.67
C ASN A 395 23.59 -0.07 -10.17
N VAL A 396 22.89 -0.81 -9.30
CA VAL A 396 21.58 -1.38 -9.60
C VAL A 396 20.52 -0.30 -9.75
N ILE A 397 20.59 0.75 -8.92
CA ILE A 397 19.68 1.89 -8.99
C ILE A 397 20.06 2.79 -10.15
N ARG A 398 21.35 3.12 -10.26
CA ARG A 398 21.86 4.08 -11.24
C ARG A 398 21.58 3.66 -12.68
N ARG A 399 21.56 2.36 -12.96
CA ARG A 399 21.22 1.83 -14.30
C ARG A 399 19.75 2.01 -14.71
N GLU A 400 18.85 2.19 -13.72
CA GLU A 400 17.42 2.43 -13.96
C GLU A 400 17.10 3.92 -14.10
N LEU A 401 18.04 4.80 -13.77
CA LEU A 401 17.85 6.25 -13.90
C LEU A 401 17.76 6.65 -15.36
N ARG A 402 16.73 7.41 -15.68
CA ARG A 402 16.52 7.99 -17.04
C ARG A 402 17.18 9.35 -17.22
N THR A 403 17.67 9.91 -16.12
CA THR A 403 18.33 11.22 -16.09
C THR A 403 19.80 11.05 -15.68
N LYS A 404 20.69 11.67 -16.44
CA LYS A 404 22.14 11.60 -16.21
C LYS A 404 22.71 13.01 -16.15
N PRO A 405 23.86 13.21 -15.49
CA PRO A 405 24.57 14.47 -15.57
C PRO A 405 24.82 14.88 -17.04
N GLY A 406 24.53 16.12 -17.36
CA GLY A 406 24.62 16.68 -18.71
C GLY A 406 23.34 16.59 -19.55
N ASP A 407 22.37 15.76 -19.17
CA ASP A 407 21.06 15.71 -19.86
C ASP A 407 20.26 16.99 -19.58
N LEU A 408 19.37 17.36 -20.49
CA LEU A 408 18.35 18.37 -20.22
C LEU A 408 17.39 17.90 -19.13
N PHE A 409 16.96 18.81 -18.27
CA PHE A 409 15.93 18.52 -17.29
C PHE A 409 14.65 18.05 -18.00
N SER A 410 14.06 16.98 -17.49
CA SER A 410 12.76 16.47 -17.94
C SER A 410 11.98 15.90 -16.77
N LYS A 411 10.83 16.50 -16.50
CA LYS A 411 9.88 16.02 -15.45
C LYS A 411 9.37 14.61 -15.77
N GLU A 412 9.09 14.34 -17.03
CA GLU A 412 8.66 13.01 -17.49
C GLU A 412 9.72 11.95 -17.22
N ALA A 413 10.99 12.22 -17.52
CA ALA A 413 12.10 11.31 -17.26
C ALA A 413 12.28 11.05 -15.75
N LEU A 414 12.11 12.06 -14.89
CA LEU A 414 12.14 11.91 -13.45
C LEU A 414 10.97 11.06 -12.94
N MET A 415 9.75 11.34 -13.38
CA MET A 415 8.56 10.59 -12.99
C MET A 415 8.63 9.12 -13.48
N ARG A 416 9.20 8.91 -14.67
CA ARG A 416 9.46 7.58 -15.19
C ARG A 416 10.50 6.83 -14.34
N THR A 417 11.57 7.50 -13.94
CA THR A 417 12.56 6.94 -13.01
C THR A 417 11.90 6.54 -11.68
N ALA A 418 11.09 7.41 -11.09
CA ALA A 418 10.37 7.09 -9.85
C ALA A 418 9.48 5.84 -10.01
N ARG A 419 8.79 5.71 -11.14
CA ARG A 419 7.98 4.54 -11.46
C ARG A 419 8.82 3.27 -11.62
N GLU A 420 9.94 3.35 -12.31
CA GLU A 420 10.86 2.22 -12.50
C GLU A 420 11.48 1.76 -11.17
N LEU A 421 11.92 2.70 -10.32
CA LEU A 421 12.39 2.40 -8.96
C LEU A 421 11.28 1.80 -8.07
N GLY A 422 10.05 2.30 -8.19
CA GLY A 422 8.88 1.74 -7.50
C GLY A 422 8.58 0.30 -7.93
N ASN A 423 8.64 0.03 -9.23
CA ASN A 423 8.40 -1.30 -9.80
C ASN A 423 9.46 -2.34 -9.39
N MET A 424 10.67 -1.92 -9.02
CA MET A 424 11.69 -2.81 -8.45
C MET A 424 11.23 -3.42 -7.12
N GLY A 425 10.34 -2.73 -6.38
CA GLY A 425 9.81 -3.19 -5.11
C GLY A 425 10.80 -3.14 -3.93
N HIS A 426 12.00 -2.61 -4.13
CA HIS A 426 13.04 -2.52 -3.09
C HIS A 426 12.93 -1.27 -2.21
N PHE A 427 12.07 -0.33 -2.60
CA PHE A 427 11.91 0.97 -1.96
C PHE A 427 10.46 1.24 -1.60
N ASP A 428 10.25 2.10 -0.61
CA ASP A 428 8.92 2.56 -0.23
C ASP A 428 8.37 3.50 -1.31
N PRO A 429 7.29 3.13 -2.00
CA PRO A 429 6.74 3.93 -3.10
C PRO A 429 6.19 5.29 -2.66
N GLU A 430 5.83 5.46 -1.38
CA GLU A 430 5.34 6.74 -0.85
C GLU A 430 6.45 7.79 -0.71
N GLN A 431 7.71 7.36 -0.69
CA GLN A 431 8.89 8.21 -0.49
C GLN A 431 9.81 8.28 -1.73
N LEU A 432 9.31 7.91 -2.91
CA LEU A 432 10.07 7.90 -4.17
C LEU A 432 10.05 9.23 -4.93
N SER A 433 9.78 10.35 -4.31
CA SER A 433 9.87 11.66 -4.99
C SER A 433 11.30 12.17 -4.98
N PRO A 434 11.85 12.63 -6.16
CA PRO A 434 13.16 13.23 -6.19
C PRO A 434 13.14 14.62 -5.55
N ASP A 435 14.18 14.94 -4.78
CA ASP A 435 14.47 16.30 -4.34
C ASP A 435 15.24 17.01 -5.44
N VAL A 436 14.59 17.95 -6.10
CA VAL A 436 15.11 18.72 -7.25
C VAL A 436 15.58 20.06 -6.74
N ARG A 437 16.87 20.35 -6.84
CA ARG A 437 17.49 21.59 -6.37
C ARG A 437 18.03 22.40 -7.56
N PRO A 438 17.29 23.40 -8.00
CA PRO A 438 17.72 24.26 -9.07
C PRO A 438 18.82 25.23 -8.62
N ASP A 439 19.79 25.46 -9.48
CA ASP A 439 20.76 26.54 -9.38
C ASP A 439 20.42 27.57 -10.47
N TYR A 440 19.95 28.73 -10.03
CA TYR A 440 19.49 29.80 -10.93
C TYR A 440 20.67 30.57 -11.58
N GLU A 441 21.85 30.56 -10.96
CA GLU A 441 23.01 31.28 -11.48
C GLU A 441 23.65 30.51 -12.63
N ASP A 442 23.87 29.23 -12.48
CA ASP A 442 24.50 28.38 -13.47
C ASP A 442 23.52 27.77 -14.50
N GLY A 443 22.20 27.88 -14.28
CA GLY A 443 21.18 27.23 -15.10
C GLY A 443 21.24 25.71 -15.00
N THR A 444 21.67 25.18 -13.87
CA THR A 444 21.79 23.75 -13.67
C THR A 444 20.84 23.23 -12.55
N VAL A 445 20.73 21.92 -12.44
CA VAL A 445 19.89 21.29 -11.42
C VAL A 445 20.55 20.06 -10.82
N ASP A 446 20.59 19.99 -9.50
CA ASP A 446 20.95 18.79 -8.75
C ASP A 446 19.70 17.96 -8.44
N VAL A 447 19.76 16.66 -8.71
CA VAL A 447 18.69 15.72 -8.42
C VAL A 447 19.13 14.75 -7.34
N ASN A 448 18.44 14.75 -6.20
CA ASN A 448 18.73 13.86 -5.08
C ASN A 448 17.60 12.84 -4.92
N TRP A 449 17.92 11.57 -5.04
CA TRP A 449 17.02 10.46 -4.74
C TRP A 449 17.25 10.01 -3.30
N ASN A 450 16.35 10.39 -2.41
CA ASN A 450 16.35 9.95 -1.02
C ASN A 450 15.42 8.74 -0.92
N LEU A 451 16.02 7.55 -0.94
CA LEU A 451 15.29 6.29 -0.99
C LEU A 451 15.14 5.72 0.42
N VAL A 452 14.05 5.04 0.68
CA VAL A 452 13.86 4.26 1.89
C VAL A 452 13.81 2.79 1.51
N SER A 453 14.85 2.06 1.87
CA SER A 453 14.98 0.63 1.53
C SER A 453 13.92 -0.21 2.26
N LYS A 454 13.24 -1.07 1.52
CA LYS A 454 12.20 -1.99 2.00
C LYS A 454 12.56 -3.42 1.66
N SER A 455 12.33 -4.36 2.59
CA SER A 455 12.41 -5.78 2.27
C SER A 455 11.17 -6.20 1.50
N ASN A 456 11.38 -6.84 0.36
CA ASN A 456 10.33 -7.43 -0.46
C ASN A 456 10.52 -8.95 -0.65
N ASP A 457 11.38 -9.54 0.15
CA ASP A 457 11.53 -10.99 0.21
C ASP A 457 10.25 -11.61 0.77
N GLN A 458 9.81 -12.72 0.18
CA GLN A 458 8.53 -13.33 0.49
C GLN A 458 8.74 -14.78 0.91
N VAL A 459 8.08 -15.16 1.99
CA VAL A 459 7.92 -16.54 2.39
C VAL A 459 6.44 -16.88 2.19
N GLU A 460 6.16 -17.81 1.29
CA GLU A 460 4.82 -18.31 1.05
C GLU A 460 4.60 -19.57 1.89
N LEU A 461 3.58 -19.54 2.72
CA LEU A 461 3.07 -20.71 3.43
C LEU A 461 1.58 -20.79 3.12
N SER A 462 1.16 -21.82 2.43
CA SER A 462 -0.25 -22.05 2.16
C SER A 462 -0.66 -23.48 2.46
N LEU A 463 -1.83 -23.62 3.06
CA LEU A 463 -2.51 -24.86 3.30
C LEU A 463 -3.87 -24.80 2.62
N GLY A 464 -4.14 -25.77 1.76
CA GLY A 464 -5.41 -25.89 1.08
C GLY A 464 -6.03 -27.25 1.37
N TRP A 465 -7.35 -27.34 1.27
CA TRP A 465 -8.08 -28.59 1.34
C TRP A 465 -8.73 -28.85 -0.02
N GLY A 466 -8.44 -30.01 -0.61
CA GLY A 466 -9.02 -30.44 -1.87
C GLY A 466 -9.62 -31.84 -1.77
N GLN A 467 -10.15 -32.36 -2.86
CA GLN A 467 -10.71 -33.71 -2.91
C GLN A 467 -9.72 -34.81 -2.52
N THR A 468 -8.43 -34.54 -2.71
CA THR A 468 -7.32 -35.48 -2.42
C THR A 468 -6.65 -35.21 -1.07
N GLY A 469 -7.26 -34.39 -0.19
CA GLY A 469 -6.75 -34.07 1.15
C GLY A 469 -6.11 -32.70 1.26
N ILE A 470 -5.23 -32.55 2.26
CA ILE A 470 -4.55 -31.30 2.56
C ILE A 470 -3.36 -31.12 1.61
N ILE A 471 -3.30 -29.97 0.95
CA ILE A 471 -2.17 -29.56 0.11
C ILE A 471 -1.39 -28.49 0.87
N GLY A 472 -0.12 -28.74 1.11
CA GLY A 472 0.82 -27.81 1.69
C GLY A 472 1.75 -27.22 0.63
N ARG A 473 1.96 -25.90 0.65
CA ARG A 473 2.96 -25.21 -0.19
C ARG A 473 3.87 -24.38 0.69
N VAL A 474 5.15 -24.50 0.43
CA VAL A 474 6.20 -23.65 1.01
C VAL A 474 6.99 -23.03 -0.14
N GLY A 475 7.13 -21.72 -0.11
CA GLY A 475 7.92 -20.97 -1.10
C GLY A 475 8.80 -19.95 -0.43
N LEU A 476 10.00 -19.77 -0.96
CA LEU A 476 10.91 -18.68 -0.62
C LEU A 476 11.22 -17.92 -1.90
N LYS A 477 10.93 -16.63 -1.90
CA LYS A 477 11.27 -15.73 -3.00
C LYS A 477 12.12 -14.59 -2.50
N LEU A 478 13.37 -14.58 -2.90
CA LEU A 478 14.35 -13.54 -2.62
C LEU A 478 14.38 -12.59 -3.82
N ASN A 479 13.92 -11.36 -3.62
CA ASN A 479 13.79 -10.38 -4.71
C ASN A 479 15.02 -9.48 -4.87
N ASN A 480 15.95 -9.52 -3.91
CA ASN A 480 17.19 -8.76 -3.96
C ASN A 480 18.42 -9.68 -3.86
N PHE A 481 18.33 -10.84 -4.46
CA PHE A 481 19.40 -11.83 -4.46
C PHE A 481 20.64 -11.31 -5.22
N SER A 482 21.82 -11.81 -4.85
CA SER A 482 23.07 -11.55 -5.54
C SER A 482 23.84 -12.85 -5.77
N MET A 483 23.83 -13.33 -7.00
CA MET A 483 24.62 -14.51 -7.39
C MET A 483 26.12 -14.26 -7.21
N ALA A 484 26.59 -13.05 -7.48
CA ALA A 484 27.98 -12.66 -7.31
C ALA A 484 28.42 -12.73 -5.84
N ASN A 485 27.57 -12.36 -4.89
CA ASN A 485 27.88 -12.44 -3.46
C ASN A 485 27.83 -13.88 -2.93
N LEU A 486 27.09 -14.77 -3.57
CA LEU A 486 27.04 -16.19 -3.21
C LEU A 486 28.43 -16.87 -3.39
N PHE A 487 29.16 -16.52 -4.47
CA PHE A 487 30.43 -17.16 -4.82
C PHE A 487 31.67 -16.33 -4.43
N ASN A 488 31.50 -15.04 -4.13
CA ASN A 488 32.61 -14.17 -3.81
C ASN A 488 32.63 -13.79 -2.33
N LYS A 489 33.43 -14.49 -1.55
CA LYS A 489 33.59 -14.27 -0.10
C LYS A 489 34.18 -12.91 0.28
N ASN A 490 34.78 -12.18 -0.66
CA ASN A 490 35.41 -10.89 -0.41
C ASN A 490 34.49 -9.70 -0.64
N LYS A 491 33.28 -9.91 -1.12
CA LYS A 491 32.27 -8.83 -1.24
C LYS A 491 31.50 -8.64 0.05
N GLU A 492 31.19 -7.41 0.37
CA GLU A 492 30.33 -7.07 1.49
C GLU A 492 28.94 -7.67 1.30
N HIS A 493 28.53 -8.49 2.25
CA HIS A 493 27.16 -9.00 2.29
C HIS A 493 26.26 -7.98 3.01
N ARG A 494 25.21 -7.59 2.34
CA ARG A 494 24.21 -6.68 2.93
C ARG A 494 23.05 -7.51 3.54
N GLY A 495 23.32 -8.14 4.70
CA GLY A 495 22.37 -8.95 5.45
C GLY A 495 22.77 -10.41 5.63
N LEU A 496 21.85 -11.24 6.15
CA LEU A 496 22.08 -12.67 6.43
C LEU A 496 22.18 -13.53 5.15
N LEU A 497 21.53 -13.09 4.08
CA LEU A 497 21.52 -13.75 2.76
C LEU A 497 22.32 -12.93 1.75
N PRO A 498 22.84 -13.53 0.66
CA PRO A 498 23.55 -12.82 -0.38
C PRO A 498 22.61 -11.92 -1.17
N ILE A 499 22.59 -10.65 -0.83
CA ILE A 499 21.69 -9.64 -1.41
C ILE A 499 22.50 -8.47 -2.00
N GLY A 500 21.83 -7.63 -2.80
CA GLY A 500 22.35 -6.35 -3.29
C GLY A 500 22.22 -6.10 -4.78
N ASP A 501 22.18 -7.12 -5.64
CA ASP A 501 22.17 -6.97 -7.10
C ASP A 501 20.76 -6.85 -7.72
N GLY A 502 19.70 -6.97 -6.89
CA GLY A 502 18.31 -6.90 -7.35
C GLY A 502 17.91 -8.08 -8.26
N GLU A 503 18.58 -9.21 -8.14
CA GLU A 503 18.24 -10.44 -8.81
C GLU A 503 17.15 -11.19 -8.04
N VAL A 504 16.43 -12.08 -8.69
CA VAL A 504 15.35 -12.85 -8.07
C VAL A 504 15.72 -14.34 -8.05
N LEU A 505 15.72 -14.92 -6.86
CA LEU A 505 15.80 -16.35 -6.65
C LEU A 505 14.52 -16.84 -5.97
N SER A 506 13.81 -17.78 -6.61
CA SER A 506 12.63 -18.40 -6.02
C SER A 506 12.79 -19.91 -5.94
N ILE A 507 12.50 -20.46 -4.77
CA ILE A 507 12.51 -21.90 -4.50
C ILE A 507 11.17 -22.25 -3.90
N GLY A 508 10.52 -23.27 -4.42
CA GLY A 508 9.21 -23.69 -3.94
C GLY A 508 9.09 -25.19 -3.84
N ALA A 509 8.33 -25.63 -2.85
CA ALA A 509 7.92 -27.02 -2.70
C ALA A 509 6.42 -27.07 -2.40
N GLN A 510 5.72 -27.96 -3.07
CA GLN A 510 4.30 -28.20 -2.86
C GLN A 510 4.07 -29.71 -2.72
N THR A 511 3.29 -30.07 -1.74
CA THR A 511 2.99 -31.49 -1.53
C THR A 511 1.59 -31.67 -0.95
N ASN A 512 0.98 -32.76 -1.34
CA ASN A 512 -0.17 -33.32 -0.63
C ASN A 512 0.15 -34.77 -0.20
N GLY A 513 1.34 -34.96 0.36
CA GLY A 513 1.80 -36.28 0.76
C GLY A 513 2.19 -37.16 -0.43
N THR A 514 1.51 -38.29 -0.58
CA THR A 514 1.80 -39.29 -1.60
C THR A 514 1.19 -39.01 -2.96
N TYR A 515 0.09 -38.23 -3.00
CA TYR A 515 -0.64 -37.96 -4.24
C TYR A 515 0.09 -37.03 -5.19
N TYR A 516 0.59 -35.90 -4.68
CA TYR A 516 1.25 -34.88 -5.47
C TYR A 516 2.47 -34.29 -4.75
N GLN A 517 3.56 -34.16 -5.49
CA GLN A 517 4.77 -33.49 -5.03
C GLN A 517 5.32 -32.64 -6.16
N SER A 518 5.73 -31.42 -5.87
CA SER A 518 6.36 -30.54 -6.85
C SER A 518 7.43 -29.70 -6.19
N TYR A 519 8.56 -29.56 -6.85
CA TYR A 519 9.70 -28.77 -6.45
C TYR A 519 10.12 -27.89 -7.61
N ASN A 520 10.36 -26.63 -7.36
CA ASN A 520 10.81 -25.70 -8.39
C ASN A 520 11.89 -24.75 -7.85
N ALA A 521 12.81 -24.41 -8.73
CA ALA A 521 13.83 -23.41 -8.48
C ALA A 521 13.97 -22.52 -9.71
N ASN A 522 13.87 -21.20 -9.55
CA ASN A 522 14.00 -20.24 -10.63
C ASN A 522 14.91 -19.10 -10.21
N TYR A 523 15.84 -18.78 -11.08
CA TYR A 523 16.70 -17.60 -10.97
C TYR A 523 16.42 -16.65 -12.13
N SER A 524 16.33 -15.37 -11.88
CA SER A 524 16.19 -14.37 -12.94
C SER A 524 16.93 -13.08 -12.60
N THR A 525 17.46 -12.42 -13.62
CA THR A 525 18.06 -11.09 -13.54
C THR A 525 17.59 -10.24 -14.71
N GLY A 526 17.31 -8.96 -14.48
CA GLY A 526 16.93 -8.00 -15.52
C GLY A 526 18.12 -7.36 -16.25
N TRP A 527 19.34 -7.54 -15.73
CA TRP A 527 20.55 -6.89 -16.23
C TRP A 527 21.71 -7.86 -16.34
N PHE A 528 21.53 -8.92 -17.13
CA PHE A 528 22.58 -9.89 -17.34
C PHE A 528 23.85 -9.28 -17.91
N GLY A 529 24.97 -9.50 -17.22
CA GLY A 529 26.26 -8.86 -17.53
C GLY A 529 26.37 -7.39 -17.10
N GLY A 530 25.36 -6.81 -16.43
CA GLY A 530 25.42 -5.48 -15.75
C GLY A 530 25.42 -4.26 -16.64
N LYS A 531 25.63 -4.37 -17.96
CA LYS A 531 25.84 -3.24 -18.87
C LYS A 531 24.58 -2.86 -19.68
N ARG A 532 23.69 -3.78 -19.92
CA ARG A 532 22.47 -3.57 -20.76
C ARG A 532 21.27 -4.23 -20.11
N PRO A 533 20.06 -3.69 -20.30
CA PRO A 533 18.84 -4.28 -19.78
C PRO A 533 18.49 -5.54 -20.56
N VAL A 534 19.19 -6.62 -20.26
CA VAL A 534 19.00 -7.94 -20.81
C VAL A 534 18.50 -8.85 -19.72
N GLN A 535 17.28 -9.31 -19.84
CA GLN A 535 16.71 -10.27 -18.91
C GLN A 535 17.30 -11.65 -19.18
N PHE A 536 17.67 -12.36 -18.13
CA PHE A 536 18.11 -13.73 -18.18
C PHE A 536 17.41 -14.52 -17.09
N ASN A 537 16.93 -15.71 -17.42
CA ASN A 537 16.26 -16.59 -16.48
C ASN A 537 16.67 -18.04 -16.68
N VAL A 538 16.81 -18.73 -15.56
CA VAL A 538 17.07 -20.18 -15.53
C VAL A 538 16.10 -20.78 -14.54
N GLY A 539 15.42 -21.83 -14.96
CA GLY A 539 14.47 -22.54 -14.12
C GLY A 539 14.63 -24.05 -14.23
N ALA A 540 14.34 -24.72 -13.14
CA ALA A 540 14.22 -26.17 -13.11
C ALA A 540 13.03 -26.55 -12.21
N TYR A 541 12.32 -27.59 -12.60
CA TYR A 541 11.24 -28.13 -11.80
C TYR A 541 11.18 -29.63 -11.89
N PHE A 542 10.70 -30.23 -10.83
CA PHE A 542 10.35 -31.65 -10.76
C PHE A 542 8.96 -31.76 -10.16
N SER A 543 8.10 -32.56 -10.73
CA SER A 543 6.83 -32.92 -10.16
C SER A 543 6.53 -34.40 -10.31
N ARG A 544 5.83 -34.94 -9.32
CA ARG A 544 5.30 -36.30 -9.33
C ARG A 544 3.84 -36.29 -8.91
N GLN A 545 3.00 -36.97 -9.63
CA GLN A 545 1.62 -37.24 -9.29
C GLN A 545 1.33 -38.73 -9.42
N THR A 546 0.65 -39.28 -8.41
CA THR A 546 0.17 -40.68 -8.41
C THR A 546 -1.32 -40.73 -8.73
N ASP A 547 -1.79 -41.82 -9.31
CA ASP A 547 -3.22 -42.03 -9.56
C ASP A 547 -3.92 -42.44 -8.26
N VAL A 548 -5.19 -42.20 -8.19
CA VAL A 548 -6.07 -42.64 -7.11
C VAL A 548 -6.65 -43.97 -7.49
N SER A 549 -6.57 -44.94 -6.60
CA SER A 549 -7.07 -46.31 -6.92
C SER A 549 -8.59 -46.26 -7.17
N SER A 550 -9.07 -47.17 -8.00
CA SER A 550 -10.48 -47.35 -8.35
C SER A 550 -11.35 -47.62 -7.09
N THR A 551 -10.75 -48.17 -6.06
CA THR A 551 -11.39 -48.38 -4.74
C THR A 551 -11.85 -47.08 -4.08
N TYR A 552 -11.11 -45.96 -4.26
CA TYR A 552 -11.49 -44.67 -3.75
C TYR A 552 -12.79 -44.17 -4.36
N TYR A 553 -12.92 -44.25 -5.68
CA TYR A 553 -14.13 -43.81 -6.37
C TYR A 553 -15.34 -44.69 -6.03
N ASN A 554 -15.13 -46.00 -5.94
CA ASN A 554 -16.19 -46.94 -5.63
C ASN A 554 -16.65 -46.81 -4.18
N SER A 555 -15.76 -46.63 -3.22
CA SER A 555 -16.13 -46.49 -1.80
C SER A 555 -16.88 -45.20 -1.53
N ASN A 556 -16.49 -44.07 -2.12
CA ASN A 556 -17.20 -42.80 -1.97
C ASN A 556 -18.58 -42.81 -2.66
N TYR A 557 -18.69 -43.41 -3.82
CA TYR A 557 -19.96 -43.54 -4.54
C TYR A 557 -20.93 -44.43 -3.77
N MET A 558 -20.47 -45.58 -3.27
CA MET A 558 -21.28 -46.51 -2.50
C MET A 558 -21.65 -45.95 -1.12
N ASN A 559 -20.75 -45.30 -0.42
CA ASN A 559 -21.04 -44.65 0.85
C ASN A 559 -22.06 -43.52 0.72
N ASN A 560 -21.94 -42.68 -0.31
CA ASN A 560 -22.93 -41.64 -0.61
C ASN A 560 -24.29 -42.24 -1.02
N TYR A 561 -24.29 -43.31 -1.79
CA TYR A 561 -25.50 -44.02 -2.21
C TYR A 561 -26.19 -44.68 -1.00
N TYR A 562 -25.48 -45.36 -0.10
CA TYR A 562 -26.03 -45.97 1.11
C TYR A 562 -26.49 -44.93 2.12
N ASN A 563 -25.77 -43.84 2.34
CA ASN A 563 -26.18 -42.73 3.19
C ASN A 563 -27.46 -42.01 2.67
N TYR A 564 -27.61 -41.89 1.37
CA TYR A 564 -28.80 -41.33 0.77
C TYR A 564 -30.02 -42.25 0.87
N MET A 565 -29.81 -43.57 0.70
CA MET A 565 -30.91 -44.53 0.69
C MET A 565 -31.38 -45.00 2.09
N TYR A 566 -30.51 -45.02 3.07
CA TYR A 566 -30.81 -45.64 4.36
C TYR A 566 -30.74 -44.71 5.57
N GLY A 567 -30.39 -43.45 5.42
CA GLY A 567 -30.50 -42.42 6.47
C GLY A 567 -29.69 -42.70 7.76
N TYR A 568 -28.74 -43.59 7.73
CA TYR A 568 -27.93 -43.92 8.86
C TYR A 568 -26.71 -43.02 8.97
N GLY A 569 -26.77 -42.00 9.83
CA GLY A 569 -25.63 -41.26 10.29
C GLY A 569 -24.66 -42.14 11.07
N SER A 570 -23.67 -42.73 10.44
CA SER A 570 -22.57 -43.39 11.12
C SER A 570 -21.55 -42.38 11.61
N TYR A 571 -21.63 -42.02 12.88
CA TYR A 571 -20.52 -41.42 13.62
C TYR A 571 -19.48 -42.53 13.87
N GLY A 572 -18.53 -42.67 13.06
CA GLY A 572 -17.46 -43.63 13.32
C GLY A 572 -16.68 -43.99 12.06
N GLY A 573 -15.51 -43.40 11.87
CA GLY A 573 -14.56 -43.93 10.90
C GLY A 573 -13.92 -42.97 9.94
N TYR A 574 -13.68 -41.70 10.32
CA TYR A 574 -12.89 -40.75 9.48
C TYR A 574 -11.36 -40.95 9.57
N TYR A 575 -10.89 -41.98 10.25
CA TYR A 575 -9.47 -42.27 10.49
C TYR A 575 -8.97 -43.54 9.81
N ASN A 576 -9.57 -44.01 8.74
CA ASN A 576 -9.06 -45.21 8.06
C ASN A 576 -8.46 -44.91 6.70
N ASN A 577 -7.15 -44.90 6.69
CA ASN A 577 -6.28 -45.28 5.57
C ASN A 577 -6.41 -44.49 4.26
N TYR A 578 -6.03 -43.20 4.28
CA TYR A 578 -5.69 -42.49 3.07
C TYR A 578 -4.56 -43.21 2.27
N GLU A 579 -3.65 -43.92 2.94
CA GLU A 579 -2.55 -44.67 2.28
C GLU A 579 -3.03 -45.78 1.35
N ASN A 580 -4.21 -46.33 1.57
CA ASN A 580 -4.73 -47.46 0.74
C ASN A 580 -5.45 -47.01 -0.54
N TYR A 581 -5.67 -45.73 -0.74
CA TYR A 581 -6.38 -45.22 -1.94
C TYR A 581 -5.44 -44.78 -3.07
N TYR A 582 -4.17 -44.61 -2.78
CA TYR A 582 -3.17 -44.22 -3.76
C TYR A 582 -2.46 -45.45 -4.31
N ASP A 583 -2.28 -45.47 -5.62
CA ASP A 583 -1.54 -46.53 -6.30
C ASP A 583 -0.13 -45.97 -6.65
N PRO A 584 0.90 -46.35 -5.89
CA PRO A 584 2.25 -45.83 -6.11
C PRO A 584 2.88 -46.29 -7.44
N ASP A 585 2.35 -47.34 -8.04
CA ASP A 585 2.83 -47.86 -9.32
C ASP A 585 2.22 -47.15 -10.54
N LYS A 586 1.21 -46.34 -10.33
CA LYS A 586 0.56 -45.48 -11.33
C LYS A 586 0.91 -44.04 -11.12
N TYR A 587 1.84 -43.55 -11.89
CA TYR A 587 2.31 -42.17 -11.72
C TYR A 587 2.72 -41.53 -13.05
N ILE A 588 2.74 -40.18 -13.01
CA ILE A 588 3.46 -39.34 -13.95
C ILE A 588 4.50 -38.51 -13.17
N GLN A 589 5.72 -38.54 -13.67
CA GLN A 589 6.81 -37.68 -13.20
C GLN A 589 7.23 -36.75 -14.32
N LEU A 590 7.46 -35.48 -13.97
CA LEU A 590 7.96 -34.48 -14.90
C LEU A 590 9.26 -33.90 -14.35
N PHE A 591 10.26 -33.88 -15.20
CA PHE A 591 11.46 -33.09 -14.96
C PHE A 591 11.57 -32.04 -16.07
N GLY A 592 11.69 -30.77 -15.69
CA GLY A 592 11.85 -29.69 -16.65
C GLY A 592 13.00 -28.77 -16.28
N ALA A 593 13.69 -28.28 -17.31
CA ALA A 593 14.70 -27.25 -17.21
C ALA A 593 14.51 -26.22 -18.33
N SER A 594 14.73 -24.95 -18.03
CA SER A 594 14.59 -23.88 -19.02
C SER A 594 15.67 -22.81 -18.84
N VAL A 595 16.09 -22.24 -19.97
CA VAL A 595 16.95 -21.06 -20.01
C VAL A 595 16.29 -20.06 -20.94
N GLY A 596 16.15 -18.84 -20.47
CA GLY A 596 15.53 -17.76 -21.22
C GLY A 596 16.39 -16.52 -21.26
N TRP A 597 16.24 -15.79 -22.33
CA TRP A 597 16.89 -14.52 -22.58
C TRP A 597 15.84 -13.52 -23.09
N GLY A 598 15.91 -12.25 -22.64
CA GLY A 598 15.01 -11.20 -23.09
C GLY A 598 15.73 -9.87 -23.23
N LYS A 599 15.34 -9.09 -24.23
CA LYS A 599 15.90 -7.77 -24.49
C LYS A 599 14.78 -6.78 -24.77
N ARG A 600 14.80 -5.64 -24.07
CA ARG A 600 13.94 -4.51 -24.39
C ARG A 600 14.43 -3.86 -25.69
N LEU A 601 13.54 -3.64 -26.63
CA LEU A 601 13.81 -3.02 -27.91
C LEU A 601 13.75 -1.50 -27.75
N ARG A 602 14.35 -0.76 -28.66
CA ARG A 602 14.26 0.70 -28.75
C ARG A 602 13.31 1.16 -29.85
N TRP A 603 13.06 0.30 -30.80
CA TRP A 603 12.19 0.51 -31.95
C TRP A 603 11.20 -0.65 -32.03
N PRO A 604 9.89 -0.43 -32.32
CA PRO A 604 9.22 0.85 -32.61
C PRO A 604 9.09 1.78 -31.42
N ASP A 605 8.98 1.25 -30.19
CA ASP A 605 9.03 1.97 -28.94
C ASP A 605 9.74 1.11 -27.88
N ASP A 606 10.04 1.67 -26.73
CA ASP A 606 10.78 0.99 -25.66
C ASP A 606 9.91 0.13 -24.72
N PHE A 607 8.63 -0.05 -25.06
CA PHE A 607 7.74 -1.00 -24.40
C PHE A 607 7.81 -2.40 -25.00
N PHE A 608 8.42 -2.55 -26.21
CA PHE A 608 8.63 -3.83 -26.84
C PHE A 608 9.80 -4.59 -26.20
N GLN A 609 9.57 -5.88 -25.97
CA GLN A 609 10.56 -6.83 -25.50
C GLN A 609 10.58 -8.06 -26.41
N LEU A 610 11.76 -8.42 -26.89
CA LEU A 610 12.01 -9.68 -27.58
C LEU A 610 12.59 -10.66 -26.58
N SER A 611 12.00 -11.84 -26.47
CA SER A 611 12.49 -12.92 -25.62
C SER A 611 12.68 -14.21 -26.42
N ALA A 612 13.67 -14.98 -26.02
CA ALA A 612 13.92 -16.31 -26.54
C ALA A 612 14.20 -17.25 -25.38
N SER A 613 13.67 -18.46 -25.42
CA SER A 613 13.95 -19.47 -24.40
C SER A 613 14.06 -20.85 -25.00
N VAL A 614 14.85 -21.67 -24.33
CA VAL A 614 14.96 -23.11 -24.60
C VAL A 614 14.48 -23.83 -23.35
N SER A 615 13.57 -24.77 -23.53
CA SER A 615 13.07 -25.60 -22.45
C SER A 615 13.13 -27.09 -22.84
N PHE A 616 13.48 -27.86 -21.85
CA PHE A 616 13.47 -29.32 -21.95
C PHE A 616 12.57 -29.88 -20.86
N THR A 617 11.60 -30.69 -21.25
CA THR A 617 10.72 -31.43 -20.35
C THR A 617 10.73 -32.90 -20.65
N ARG A 618 11.00 -33.71 -19.63
CA ARG A 618 10.91 -35.16 -19.69
C ARG A 618 9.73 -35.63 -18.88
N TYR A 619 8.83 -36.35 -19.54
CA TYR A 619 7.69 -37.04 -18.95
C TYR A 619 8.06 -38.51 -18.74
N MET A 620 7.85 -39.00 -17.54
CA MET A 620 8.08 -40.40 -17.16
C MET A 620 6.78 -40.95 -16.60
N LEU A 621 6.19 -41.92 -17.28
CA LEU A 621 4.87 -42.46 -16.98
C LEU A 621 4.96 -43.95 -16.62
N SER A 622 4.21 -44.36 -15.62
CA SER A 622 4.01 -45.75 -15.25
C SER A 622 2.51 -45.98 -15.06
N ASN A 623 1.93 -46.82 -15.91
CA ASN A 623 0.52 -47.21 -15.90
C ASN A 623 -0.46 -46.00 -15.76
N TRP A 624 -0.08 -44.87 -16.36
CA TRP A 624 -0.83 -43.60 -16.27
C TRP A 624 -1.89 -43.52 -17.38
N ARG A 625 -3.16 -43.69 -17.02
CA ARG A 625 -4.27 -43.82 -17.97
C ARG A 625 -4.75 -42.50 -18.60
N TYR A 626 -4.33 -41.36 -18.05
CA TYR A 626 -4.81 -40.03 -18.48
C TYR A 626 -3.91 -39.40 -19.54
N PHE A 627 -3.01 -40.13 -20.09
CA PHE A 627 -2.06 -39.67 -21.09
C PHE A 627 -2.09 -40.61 -22.30
N LEU A 628 -1.62 -40.14 -23.45
CA LEU A 628 -1.62 -40.90 -24.69
C LEU A 628 -0.79 -42.16 -24.59
N ILE A 629 0.27 -42.14 -23.79
CA ILE A 629 1.12 -43.26 -23.45
C ILE A 629 0.89 -43.58 -21.98
N SER A 630 0.52 -44.78 -21.66
CA SER A 630 0.32 -45.18 -20.27
C SER A 630 1.64 -45.50 -19.56
N THR A 631 2.65 -45.98 -20.25
CA THR A 631 3.94 -46.33 -19.66
C THR A 631 5.06 -45.97 -20.61
N GLY A 632 6.13 -45.34 -20.10
CA GLY A 632 7.31 -44.98 -20.87
C GLY A 632 7.75 -43.53 -20.64
N ASN A 633 8.55 -43.00 -21.57
CA ASN A 633 9.15 -41.69 -21.46
C ASN A 633 8.89 -40.85 -22.72
N CYS A 634 8.50 -39.59 -22.55
CA CYS A 634 8.41 -38.60 -23.62
C CYS A 634 9.35 -37.45 -23.33
N ASN A 635 10.00 -36.94 -24.36
CA ASN A 635 10.90 -35.79 -24.24
C ASN A 635 10.40 -34.66 -25.12
N ASN A 636 10.33 -33.46 -24.56
CA ASN A 636 9.98 -32.23 -25.25
C ASN A 636 11.16 -31.26 -25.18
N LEU A 637 11.80 -30.99 -26.29
CA LEU A 637 12.79 -29.92 -26.42
C LEU A 637 12.17 -28.79 -27.23
N ASN A 638 11.85 -27.69 -26.57
CA ASN A 638 11.13 -26.59 -27.17
C ASN A 638 11.98 -25.31 -27.20
N PHE A 639 11.96 -24.63 -28.36
CA PHE A 639 12.50 -23.29 -28.55
C PHE A 639 11.33 -22.34 -28.66
N ASN A 640 11.30 -21.35 -27.81
CA ASN A 640 10.26 -20.33 -27.81
C ASN A 640 10.89 -18.97 -28.14
N ILE A 641 10.25 -18.21 -29.04
CA ILE A 641 10.56 -16.83 -29.34
C ILE A 641 9.28 -16.03 -29.17
N ALA A 642 9.31 -14.97 -28.38
CA ALA A 642 8.17 -14.12 -28.15
C ALA A 642 8.52 -12.64 -28.26
N LEU A 643 7.67 -11.90 -28.98
CA LEU A 643 7.67 -10.46 -29.03
C LEU A 643 6.49 -9.97 -28.17
N THR A 644 6.80 -9.26 -27.10
CA THR A 644 5.79 -8.74 -26.18
C THR A 644 5.86 -7.23 -26.13
N ARG A 645 4.72 -6.57 -25.91
CA ARG A 645 4.62 -5.16 -25.61
C ARG A 645 3.71 -4.96 -24.43
N HIS A 646 4.13 -4.13 -23.49
CA HIS A 646 3.34 -3.84 -22.29
C HIS A 646 3.43 -2.34 -21.98
N SER A 647 2.39 -1.61 -22.34
CA SER A 647 2.32 -0.13 -22.20
C SER A 647 1.11 0.32 -21.37
N SER A 648 0.48 -0.57 -20.60
CA SER A 648 -0.64 -0.22 -19.74
C SER A 648 -0.22 0.78 -18.66
N ASP A 649 -1.05 1.78 -18.40
CA ASP A 649 -0.80 2.87 -17.45
C ASP A 649 -0.94 2.45 -15.98
N ASN A 650 -1.71 1.41 -15.70
CA ASN A 650 -1.95 0.93 -14.34
C ASN A 650 -2.16 -0.59 -14.33
N PRO A 651 -1.48 -1.33 -13.43
CA PRO A 651 -1.61 -2.79 -13.38
C PRO A 651 -2.95 -3.29 -12.82
N LEU A 652 -3.64 -2.49 -11.97
CA LEU A 652 -4.89 -2.91 -11.32
C LEU A 652 -6.13 -2.51 -12.13
N PHE A 653 -6.12 -1.35 -12.74
CA PHE A 653 -7.20 -0.82 -13.57
C PHE A 653 -6.61 -0.03 -14.74
N PRO A 654 -6.18 -0.70 -15.81
CA PRO A 654 -5.66 -0.03 -17.00
C PRO A 654 -6.72 0.85 -17.66
N ARG A 655 -6.36 2.09 -17.97
CA ARG A 655 -7.23 3.07 -18.64
C ARG A 655 -6.77 3.35 -20.06
N LYS A 656 -5.45 3.26 -20.28
CA LYS A 656 -4.80 3.51 -21.56
C LYS A 656 -3.66 2.52 -21.78
N GLY A 657 -3.32 2.30 -23.03
CA GLY A 657 -2.21 1.45 -23.41
C GLY A 657 -2.63 0.11 -23.99
N SER A 658 -1.67 -0.73 -24.24
CA SER A 658 -1.92 -2.06 -24.81
C SER A 658 -0.94 -3.10 -24.27
N GLU A 659 -1.42 -4.33 -24.27
CA GLU A 659 -0.64 -5.53 -24.06
C GLU A 659 -0.67 -6.36 -25.35
N PHE A 660 0.47 -6.76 -25.84
CA PHE A 660 0.62 -7.51 -27.07
C PHE A 660 1.60 -8.64 -26.86
N GLU A 661 1.30 -9.82 -27.38
CA GLU A 661 2.19 -10.97 -27.42
C GLU A 661 2.05 -11.71 -28.74
N LEU A 662 3.14 -11.86 -29.43
CA LEU A 662 3.28 -12.79 -30.57
C LEU A 662 4.37 -13.79 -30.22
N SER A 663 4.01 -15.06 -30.10
CA SER A 663 4.96 -16.11 -29.74
C SER A 663 4.93 -17.29 -30.71
N LEU A 664 6.12 -17.85 -30.94
CA LEU A 664 6.36 -19.07 -31.67
C LEU A 664 7.10 -20.03 -30.77
N SER A 665 6.48 -21.19 -30.50
CA SER A 665 7.12 -22.30 -29.85
C SER A 665 7.36 -23.40 -30.91
N ILE A 666 8.57 -23.86 -31.03
CA ILE A 666 8.97 -24.83 -32.06
C ILE A 666 9.87 -25.89 -31.46
N THR A 667 9.60 -27.14 -31.78
CA THR A 667 10.49 -28.27 -31.48
C THR A 667 11.27 -28.66 -32.73
N PRO A 668 12.41 -29.37 -32.63
CA PRO A 668 13.04 -29.96 -33.81
C PRO A 668 12.09 -30.96 -34.48
N PRO A 669 12.08 -31.01 -35.83
CA PRO A 669 11.27 -31.98 -36.60
C PRO A 669 11.90 -33.35 -36.54
N TRP A 670 11.81 -34.03 -35.40
CA TRP A 670 12.46 -35.31 -35.13
C TRP A 670 12.09 -36.38 -36.16
N SER A 671 10.85 -36.39 -36.66
CA SER A 671 10.37 -37.32 -37.69
C SER A 671 11.07 -37.17 -39.04
N ALA A 672 11.72 -36.03 -39.29
CA ALA A 672 12.50 -35.81 -40.51
C ALA A 672 13.93 -36.39 -40.42
N PHE A 673 14.41 -36.68 -39.19
CA PHE A 673 15.80 -37.11 -38.95
C PHE A 673 15.93 -38.56 -38.58
N ASP A 674 14.87 -39.26 -38.17
CA ASP A 674 14.96 -40.62 -37.62
C ASP A 674 14.61 -41.72 -38.62
N GLY A 675 14.19 -41.39 -39.85
CA GLY A 675 13.91 -42.30 -40.94
C GLY A 675 12.76 -43.28 -40.71
N LYS A 676 11.87 -43.02 -39.72
CA LYS A 676 10.76 -43.89 -39.36
C LYS A 676 9.50 -43.62 -40.16
N ASP A 677 8.78 -44.68 -40.53
CA ASP A 677 7.45 -44.56 -41.15
C ASP A 677 6.37 -44.42 -40.10
N TYR A 678 6.05 -43.15 -39.74
CA TYR A 678 5.01 -42.80 -38.76
C TYR A 678 3.59 -43.13 -39.22
N SER A 679 3.37 -43.44 -40.49
CA SER A 679 2.08 -43.89 -41.02
C SER A 679 1.68 -45.30 -40.54
N ARG A 680 2.66 -46.12 -40.19
CA ARG A 680 2.44 -47.47 -39.70
C ARG A 680 2.49 -47.63 -38.20
N LEU A 681 3.16 -46.71 -37.49
CA LEU A 681 3.31 -46.79 -36.05
C LEU A 681 1.99 -46.44 -35.33
N ALA A 682 1.57 -47.33 -34.42
CA ALA A 682 0.42 -47.17 -33.54
C ALA A 682 -0.90 -46.88 -34.28
N ASN A 683 -1.15 -47.57 -35.38
CA ASN A 683 -2.39 -47.42 -36.15
C ASN A 683 -3.52 -48.37 -35.70
N ASN A 684 -3.19 -49.45 -35.01
CA ASN A 684 -4.17 -50.41 -34.53
C ASN A 684 -4.21 -50.43 -33.00
N PRO A 685 -5.22 -49.78 -32.37
CA PRO A 685 -5.36 -49.72 -30.91
C PRO A 685 -5.53 -51.09 -30.24
N GLN A 686 -5.91 -52.11 -30.98
CA GLN A 686 -6.12 -53.46 -30.44
C GLN A 686 -4.86 -54.35 -30.59
N SER A 687 -3.77 -53.83 -31.18
CA SER A 687 -2.51 -54.56 -31.29
C SER A 687 -1.86 -54.74 -29.92
N ALA A 688 -1.30 -55.93 -29.65
CA ALA A 688 -0.51 -56.16 -28.43
C ALA A 688 0.75 -55.28 -28.36
N THR A 689 1.21 -54.74 -29.48
CA THR A 689 2.38 -53.87 -29.60
C THR A 689 2.00 -52.35 -29.53
N TYR A 690 0.71 -52.02 -29.50
CA TYR A 690 0.22 -50.64 -29.63
C TYR A 690 0.87 -49.66 -28.61
N GLN A 691 0.97 -50.03 -27.35
CA GLN A 691 1.59 -49.19 -26.32
C GLN A 691 3.08 -48.95 -26.58
N LYS A 692 3.79 -49.98 -27.03
CA LYS A 692 5.20 -49.86 -27.37
C LYS A 692 5.41 -48.99 -28.61
N GLU A 693 4.53 -49.10 -29.60
CA GLU A 693 4.54 -48.30 -30.82
C GLU A 693 4.16 -46.82 -30.49
N GLN A 694 3.21 -46.58 -29.59
CA GLN A 694 2.87 -45.27 -29.09
C GLN A 694 4.06 -44.62 -28.38
N GLN A 695 4.76 -45.36 -27.53
CA GLN A 695 5.96 -44.88 -26.87
C GLN A 695 7.06 -44.52 -27.89
N GLU A 696 7.28 -45.33 -28.88
CA GLU A 696 8.26 -45.09 -29.94
C GLU A 696 7.87 -43.84 -30.76
N LYS A 697 6.58 -43.68 -31.09
CA LYS A 697 6.04 -42.57 -31.84
C LYS A 697 6.23 -41.26 -31.14
N TYR A 698 5.99 -41.21 -29.82
CA TYR A 698 6.01 -39.98 -29.01
C TYR A 698 7.23 -39.87 -28.10
N ARG A 699 8.27 -40.67 -28.30
CA ARG A 699 9.52 -40.57 -27.54
C ARG A 699 10.12 -39.18 -27.59
N TRP A 700 10.04 -38.51 -28.72
CA TRP A 700 10.37 -37.11 -28.94
C TRP A 700 9.14 -36.41 -29.50
N ILE A 701 8.66 -35.44 -28.74
CA ILE A 701 7.51 -34.61 -29.11
C ILE A 701 7.94 -33.64 -30.19
N GLU A 702 7.09 -33.42 -31.19
CA GLU A 702 7.34 -32.44 -32.24
C GLU A 702 6.08 -31.66 -32.57
N TYR A 703 6.23 -30.34 -32.67
CA TYR A 703 5.16 -29.37 -33.03
C TYR A 703 5.75 -28.01 -33.38
N HIS A 704 4.94 -27.17 -33.98
CA HIS A 704 5.10 -25.73 -34.01
C HIS A 704 3.80 -25.10 -33.56
N LYS A 705 3.91 -24.14 -32.61
CA LYS A 705 2.77 -23.48 -31.98
C LYS A 705 2.90 -21.97 -32.12
N TRP A 706 1.92 -21.37 -32.77
CA TRP A 706 1.84 -19.95 -32.96
C TRP A 706 0.76 -19.38 -32.03
N LYS A 707 1.08 -18.32 -31.31
CA LYS A 707 0.10 -17.63 -30.45
C LYS A 707 0.18 -16.14 -30.69
N PHE A 708 -0.98 -15.55 -30.80
CA PHE A 708 -1.18 -14.11 -30.82
C PHE A 708 -2.16 -13.71 -29.73
N LYS A 709 -1.78 -12.74 -28.88
CA LYS A 709 -2.64 -12.16 -27.86
C LYS A 709 -2.50 -10.65 -27.92
N SER A 710 -3.63 -9.96 -27.89
CA SER A 710 -3.65 -8.50 -27.81
C SER A 710 -4.78 -8.06 -26.91
N LYS A 711 -4.48 -7.13 -26.00
CA LYS A 711 -5.45 -6.40 -25.19
C LYS A 711 -5.19 -4.91 -25.37
N THR A 712 -6.22 -4.12 -25.60
CA THR A 712 -6.10 -2.68 -25.71
C THR A 712 -7.07 -1.99 -24.79
N TYR A 713 -6.62 -0.96 -24.12
CA TYR A 713 -7.40 -0.18 -23.17
C TYR A 713 -7.56 1.25 -23.67
N THR A 714 -8.79 1.72 -23.75
CA THR A 714 -9.13 3.06 -24.22
C THR A 714 -10.11 3.71 -23.24
N ALA A 715 -9.68 4.80 -22.60
CA ALA A 715 -10.57 5.61 -21.78
C ALA A 715 -11.59 6.34 -22.67
N LEU A 716 -12.87 6.07 -22.47
CA LEU A 716 -13.97 6.70 -23.20
C LEU A 716 -14.42 8.01 -22.54
N THR A 717 -14.14 8.20 -21.28
CA THR A 717 -14.47 9.41 -20.52
C THR A 717 -13.25 9.92 -19.76
N ASN A 718 -13.22 11.22 -19.46
CA ASN A 718 -12.11 11.84 -18.75
C ASN A 718 -12.19 11.63 -17.23
N GLY A 719 -11.05 11.76 -16.55
CA GLY A 719 -10.91 11.71 -15.11
C GLY A 719 -10.43 10.36 -14.56
N GLN A 720 -10.16 10.30 -13.26
CA GLN A 720 -9.68 9.08 -12.59
C GLN A 720 -10.71 7.94 -12.63
N LYS A 721 -12.00 8.27 -12.49
CA LYS A 721 -13.12 7.33 -12.61
C LYS A 721 -13.70 7.42 -14.02
N CYS A 722 -13.01 6.85 -14.98
CA CYS A 722 -13.41 6.84 -16.37
C CYS A 722 -14.03 5.51 -16.79
N LEU A 723 -14.92 5.56 -17.77
CA LEU A 723 -15.38 4.39 -18.49
C LEU A 723 -14.27 3.95 -19.44
N VAL A 724 -13.86 2.69 -19.36
CA VAL A 724 -12.78 2.12 -20.17
C VAL A 724 -13.34 1.06 -21.09
N LEU A 725 -13.02 1.17 -22.36
CA LEU A 725 -13.21 0.11 -23.34
C LEU A 725 -11.95 -0.77 -23.36
N MET A 726 -12.10 -2.05 -23.06
CA MET A 726 -11.08 -3.06 -23.27
C MET A 726 -11.46 -3.94 -24.45
N THR A 727 -10.55 -4.12 -25.37
CA THR A 727 -10.70 -5.08 -26.47
C THR A 727 -9.63 -6.16 -26.37
N ARG A 728 -10.01 -7.40 -26.67
CA ARG A 728 -9.12 -8.55 -26.63
C ARG A 728 -9.24 -9.34 -27.92
N VAL A 729 -8.09 -9.75 -28.44
CA VAL A 729 -7.98 -10.69 -29.57
C VAL A 729 -6.94 -11.72 -29.20
N GLU A 730 -7.31 -12.99 -29.23
CA GLU A 730 -6.41 -14.10 -28.98
C GLU A 730 -6.62 -15.15 -30.07
N MET A 731 -5.53 -15.68 -30.59
CA MET A 731 -5.52 -16.76 -31.56
C MET A 731 -4.35 -17.70 -31.29
N GLY A 732 -4.56 -18.96 -31.50
CA GLY A 732 -3.51 -19.96 -31.39
C GLY A 732 -3.67 -21.08 -32.42
N ILE A 733 -2.56 -21.51 -32.99
CA ILE A 733 -2.49 -22.60 -33.96
C ILE A 733 -1.36 -23.55 -33.55
N LEU A 734 -1.69 -24.80 -33.36
CA LEU A 734 -0.76 -25.88 -33.14
C LEU A 734 -0.65 -26.73 -34.39
N GLY A 735 0.50 -26.68 -35.06
CA GLY A 735 0.79 -27.46 -36.24
C GLY A 735 1.74 -28.64 -35.99
N SER A 736 1.81 -29.53 -36.92
CA SER A 736 2.71 -30.68 -36.90
C SER A 736 3.57 -30.72 -38.15
N PHE A 737 4.84 -31.14 -38.03
CA PHE A 737 5.74 -31.36 -39.20
C PHE A 737 5.38 -32.63 -39.98
N ASN A 738 4.89 -33.63 -39.27
CA ASN A 738 4.45 -34.89 -39.87
C ASN A 738 2.95 -35.10 -39.60
N LYS A 739 2.17 -35.32 -40.68
CA LYS A 739 0.72 -35.50 -40.59
C LYS A 739 0.29 -36.73 -39.76
N HIS A 740 1.16 -37.72 -39.63
CA HIS A 740 0.91 -38.94 -38.86
C HIS A 740 1.42 -38.89 -37.43
N LYS A 741 2.10 -37.79 -37.06
CA LYS A 741 2.64 -37.54 -35.72
C LYS A 741 2.18 -36.20 -35.18
N LYS A 742 0.87 -36.02 -35.05
CA LYS A 742 0.32 -34.83 -34.40
C LYS A 742 0.66 -34.86 -32.91
N SER A 743 1.14 -33.75 -32.36
CA SER A 743 1.42 -33.67 -30.93
C SER A 743 0.12 -33.76 -30.15
N PRO A 744 -0.01 -34.66 -29.18
CA PRO A 744 -1.13 -34.65 -28.24
C PRO A 744 -0.95 -33.65 -27.10
N PHE A 745 0.23 -33.04 -27.01
CA PHE A 745 0.64 -32.10 -26.03
C PHE A 745 0.45 -30.67 -26.55
N GLU A 746 0.34 -29.69 -25.64
CA GLU A 746 0.19 -28.30 -26.01
C GLU A 746 -1.11 -27.96 -26.74
N THR A 747 -2.08 -28.83 -26.71
CA THR A 747 -3.40 -28.64 -27.31
C THR A 747 -4.23 -27.66 -26.52
N TYR A 748 -5.30 -27.16 -27.12
CA TYR A 748 -6.17 -26.19 -26.50
C TYR A 748 -7.43 -26.84 -25.94
N TYR A 749 -7.81 -26.46 -24.71
CA TYR A 749 -9.02 -26.87 -24.04
C TYR A 749 -9.85 -25.63 -23.75
N MET A 750 -10.94 -25.42 -24.50
CA MET A 750 -11.65 -24.15 -24.53
C MET A 750 -13.04 -24.22 -23.92
N GLY A 751 -13.38 -23.19 -23.17
CA GLY A 751 -14.65 -22.98 -22.51
C GLY A 751 -14.50 -22.69 -21.02
N GLY A 752 -15.52 -22.13 -20.39
CA GLY A 752 -15.59 -21.92 -18.95
C GLY A 752 -14.73 -20.79 -18.43
N ASP A 753 -14.20 -20.99 -17.23
CA ASP A 753 -13.43 -20.01 -16.47
C ASP A 753 -11.92 -19.96 -16.82
N GLY A 754 -11.45 -20.86 -17.68
CA GLY A 754 -10.04 -20.93 -18.05
C GLY A 754 -9.10 -21.43 -16.94
N MET A 755 -9.63 -21.88 -15.80
CA MET A 755 -8.84 -22.37 -14.69
C MET A 755 -8.34 -23.80 -14.94
N THR A 756 -7.07 -24.04 -14.71
CA THR A 756 -6.39 -25.33 -14.96
C THR A 756 -6.71 -26.43 -13.94
N GLY A 757 -7.53 -26.19 -12.95
CA GLY A 757 -7.75 -27.11 -11.83
C GLY A 757 -8.57 -28.38 -12.13
N TYR A 758 -9.15 -28.48 -13.31
CA TYR A 758 -10.06 -29.60 -13.67
C TYR A 758 -9.59 -30.40 -14.90
N SER A 759 -8.49 -30.02 -15.54
CA SER A 759 -7.92 -30.83 -16.61
C SER A 759 -7.15 -32.02 -16.04
N THR A 760 -7.52 -33.21 -16.45
CA THR A 760 -6.78 -34.46 -16.14
C THR A 760 -5.56 -34.62 -17.03
N SER A 761 -5.35 -33.72 -17.99
CA SER A 761 -4.26 -33.77 -18.98
C SER A 761 -3.22 -32.71 -18.69
N TYR A 762 -1.98 -33.11 -18.50
CA TYR A 762 -0.87 -32.22 -18.11
C TYR A 762 -0.29 -31.37 -19.24
N ALA A 763 -0.79 -31.49 -20.41
CA ALA A 763 -0.19 -30.85 -21.56
C ALA A 763 -1.16 -30.01 -22.38
N GLU A 764 -2.30 -29.66 -21.81
CA GLU A 764 -3.33 -28.82 -22.44
C GLU A 764 -3.26 -27.40 -21.93
N GLU A 765 -3.44 -26.43 -22.83
CA GLU A 765 -3.60 -25.04 -22.51
C GLU A 765 -5.11 -24.69 -22.42
N THR A 766 -5.56 -24.29 -21.24
CA THR A 766 -6.97 -23.91 -21.02
C THR A 766 -7.23 -22.49 -21.49
N ILE A 767 -8.27 -22.31 -22.28
CA ILE A 767 -8.72 -21.03 -22.81
C ILE A 767 -10.12 -20.77 -22.28
N GLY A 768 -10.29 -19.74 -21.48
CA GLY A 768 -11.61 -19.36 -20.94
C GLY A 768 -12.51 -18.75 -22.00
N LEU A 769 -13.79 -19.14 -22.03
CA LEU A 769 -14.86 -18.42 -22.71
C LEU A 769 -16.10 -18.45 -21.82
N ARG A 770 -16.45 -17.29 -21.27
CA ARG A 770 -17.54 -17.15 -20.31
C ARG A 770 -18.90 -17.47 -20.95
N GLY A 771 -19.82 -18.03 -20.18
CA GLY A 771 -21.15 -18.44 -20.66
C GLY A 771 -21.18 -19.86 -21.22
N TYR A 772 -20.09 -20.59 -21.15
CA TYR A 772 -19.97 -22.00 -21.52
C TYR A 772 -19.31 -22.79 -20.40
N GLU A 773 -19.56 -24.10 -20.36
CA GLU A 773 -18.90 -24.98 -19.39
C GLU A 773 -17.43 -25.20 -19.74
N ASN A 774 -16.63 -25.59 -18.76
CA ASN A 774 -15.21 -25.84 -18.94
C ASN A 774 -14.97 -26.90 -20.02
N GLY A 775 -14.18 -26.54 -21.02
CA GLY A 775 -13.82 -27.42 -22.13
C GLY A 775 -14.94 -27.78 -23.08
N SER A 776 -16.15 -27.24 -22.92
CA SER A 776 -17.31 -27.61 -23.75
C SER A 776 -17.19 -27.22 -25.21
N LEU A 777 -16.31 -26.29 -25.55
CA LEU A 777 -16.03 -25.88 -26.92
C LEU A 777 -15.01 -26.77 -27.62
N THR A 778 -14.37 -27.64 -26.89
CA THR A 778 -13.43 -28.60 -27.45
C THR A 778 -14.18 -29.90 -27.80
N PRO A 779 -14.19 -30.37 -29.06
CA PRO A 779 -15.08 -31.44 -29.50
C PRO A 779 -14.87 -32.75 -28.74
N ASN A 780 -15.89 -33.25 -28.04
CA ASN A 780 -15.96 -34.59 -27.42
C ASN A 780 -14.73 -34.98 -26.58
N GLY A 781 -14.12 -34.02 -25.87
CA GLY A 781 -12.86 -34.23 -25.17
C GLY A 781 -11.67 -34.42 -26.10
N ALA A 782 -11.83 -34.19 -27.41
CA ALA A 782 -10.74 -34.17 -28.35
C ALA A 782 -9.91 -32.90 -28.22
N ALA A 783 -8.64 -33.01 -28.51
CA ALA A 783 -7.70 -31.90 -28.44
C ALA A 783 -8.01 -30.81 -29.48
N GLY A 784 -8.04 -29.53 -29.05
CA GLY A 784 -8.07 -28.39 -29.95
C GLY A 784 -6.69 -28.11 -30.52
N TYR A 785 -6.58 -27.97 -31.84
CA TYR A 785 -5.33 -27.61 -32.52
C TYR A 785 -5.30 -26.18 -33.01
N ALA A 786 -6.43 -25.52 -33.03
CA ALA A 786 -6.52 -24.09 -33.25
C ALA A 786 -7.60 -23.50 -32.33
N TYR A 787 -7.47 -22.24 -31.96
CA TYR A 787 -8.52 -21.48 -31.28
C TYR A 787 -8.46 -20.04 -31.67
N ASP A 788 -9.60 -19.37 -31.51
CA ASP A 788 -9.69 -17.93 -31.44
C ASP A 788 -10.54 -17.48 -30.26
N ARG A 789 -10.35 -16.23 -29.86
CA ARG A 789 -11.13 -15.56 -28.84
C ARG A 789 -11.12 -14.07 -29.07
N PHE A 790 -12.29 -13.48 -29.10
CA PHE A 790 -12.51 -12.05 -29.18
C PHE A 790 -13.34 -11.61 -27.98
N ALA A 791 -12.98 -10.50 -27.37
CA ALA A 791 -13.77 -9.92 -26.29
C ALA A 791 -13.76 -8.41 -26.34
N VAL A 792 -14.91 -7.83 -26.02
CA VAL A 792 -15.09 -6.39 -25.80
C VAL A 792 -15.66 -6.23 -24.40
N GLU A 793 -15.02 -5.42 -23.57
CA GLU A 793 -15.49 -5.15 -22.21
C GLU A 793 -15.59 -3.65 -21.97
N LEU A 794 -16.69 -3.23 -21.36
CA LEU A 794 -16.85 -1.90 -20.80
C LEU A 794 -16.60 -1.98 -19.29
N ARG A 795 -15.58 -1.33 -18.80
CA ARG A 795 -15.13 -1.36 -17.40
C ARG A 795 -15.37 -0.01 -16.73
N TYR A 796 -15.93 -0.01 -15.55
CA TYR A 796 -16.13 1.22 -14.77
C TYR A 796 -15.66 1.04 -13.32
N PRO A 797 -14.75 1.91 -12.81
CA PRO A 797 -14.22 1.77 -11.45
C PRO A 797 -15.21 2.30 -10.43
N LEU A 798 -15.61 1.45 -9.50
CA LEU A 798 -16.44 1.79 -8.36
C LEU A 798 -15.59 2.38 -7.23
N LEU A 799 -14.45 1.75 -6.96
CA LEU A 799 -13.47 2.17 -5.95
C LEU A 799 -12.07 2.08 -6.55
N LEU A 800 -11.25 3.14 -6.38
CA LEU A 800 -9.83 3.18 -6.74
C LEU A 800 -9.00 3.47 -5.48
N GLY A 801 -7.86 2.81 -5.34
CA GLY A 801 -6.95 2.94 -4.22
C GLY A 801 -6.27 1.61 -3.88
N ASN A 802 -5.86 1.43 -2.64
CA ASN A 802 -5.25 0.17 -2.17
C ASN A 802 -6.16 -1.05 -2.43
N THR A 803 -7.47 -0.87 -2.30
CA THR A 803 -8.46 -1.83 -2.80
C THR A 803 -9.11 -1.22 -4.03
N THR A 804 -8.96 -1.86 -5.17
CA THR A 804 -9.61 -1.43 -6.42
C THR A 804 -10.79 -2.33 -6.72
N ILE A 805 -11.97 -1.73 -6.93
CA ILE A 805 -13.19 -2.45 -7.28
C ILE A 805 -13.75 -1.84 -8.55
N TYR A 806 -14.02 -2.66 -9.56
CA TYR A 806 -14.67 -2.22 -10.78
C TYR A 806 -15.72 -3.21 -11.27
N GLY A 807 -16.77 -2.67 -11.87
CA GLY A 807 -17.78 -3.42 -12.60
C GLY A 807 -17.42 -3.49 -14.06
N LEU A 808 -17.87 -4.55 -14.73
CA LEU A 808 -17.69 -4.71 -16.16
C LEU A 808 -18.92 -5.33 -16.81
N ALA A 809 -19.14 -4.97 -18.06
CA ALA A 809 -20.07 -5.64 -18.96
C ALA A 809 -19.27 -6.06 -20.19
N PHE A 810 -19.54 -7.25 -20.71
CA PHE A 810 -18.76 -7.80 -21.81
C PHE A 810 -19.59 -8.53 -22.84
N ALA A 811 -19.07 -8.58 -24.05
CA ALA A 811 -19.44 -9.50 -25.10
C ALA A 811 -18.19 -10.20 -25.60
N GLU A 812 -18.25 -11.50 -25.73
CA GLU A 812 -17.13 -12.29 -26.25
C GLU A 812 -17.59 -13.42 -27.15
N GLY A 813 -16.67 -13.86 -28.00
CA GLY A 813 -16.89 -14.98 -28.90
C GLY A 813 -15.57 -15.69 -29.17
N GLY A 814 -15.66 -16.97 -29.46
CA GLY A 814 -14.51 -17.77 -29.80
C GLY A 814 -14.88 -19.21 -30.11
N ASN A 815 -13.92 -19.96 -30.61
CA ASN A 815 -14.11 -21.36 -30.93
C ASN A 815 -12.77 -22.12 -30.88
N ALA A 816 -12.84 -23.44 -30.89
CA ALA A 816 -11.70 -24.33 -31.02
C ALA A 816 -11.92 -25.37 -32.13
N TRP A 817 -10.87 -25.66 -32.86
CA TRP A 817 -10.90 -26.60 -33.99
C TRP A 817 -9.92 -27.75 -33.77
N THR A 818 -10.34 -28.94 -34.13
CA THR A 818 -9.52 -30.17 -34.09
C THR A 818 -8.49 -30.25 -35.22
N ASP A 819 -8.67 -29.52 -36.30
CA ASP A 819 -7.75 -29.39 -37.41
C ASP A 819 -7.53 -27.92 -37.79
N PRO A 820 -6.29 -27.40 -37.75
CA PRO A 820 -5.99 -26.02 -38.15
C PRO A 820 -6.44 -25.67 -39.57
N LYS A 821 -6.61 -26.66 -40.45
CA LYS A 821 -7.09 -26.44 -41.81
C LYS A 821 -8.54 -25.96 -41.86
N HIS A 822 -9.34 -26.25 -40.83
CA HIS A 822 -10.73 -25.84 -40.71
C HIS A 822 -10.89 -24.56 -39.87
N PHE A 823 -9.79 -23.91 -39.53
CA PHE A 823 -9.83 -22.68 -38.81
C PHE A 823 -10.60 -21.59 -39.56
N ASN A 824 -11.69 -21.09 -38.96
CA ASN A 824 -12.48 -19.98 -39.48
C ASN A 824 -12.82 -19.03 -38.35
N PRO A 825 -12.17 -17.86 -38.26
CA PRO A 825 -12.34 -16.92 -37.14
C PRO A 825 -13.74 -16.31 -37.03
N PHE A 826 -14.61 -16.54 -38.03
CA PHE A 826 -16.00 -16.07 -38.00
C PHE A 826 -17.00 -17.12 -37.50
N ASP A 827 -16.60 -18.39 -37.38
CA ASP A 827 -17.38 -19.47 -36.78
C ASP A 827 -17.16 -19.50 -35.26
N MET A 828 -17.61 -18.44 -34.58
CA MET A 828 -17.42 -18.27 -33.14
C MET A 828 -18.69 -18.56 -32.34
N LYS A 829 -18.52 -19.10 -31.14
CA LYS A 829 -19.54 -19.25 -30.12
C LYS A 829 -19.58 -17.99 -29.25
N ARG A 830 -20.71 -17.33 -29.23
CA ARG A 830 -20.91 -15.98 -28.69
C ARG A 830 -21.49 -16.02 -27.28
N SER A 831 -21.06 -15.11 -26.45
CA SER A 831 -21.63 -14.91 -25.12
C SER A 831 -21.61 -13.42 -24.74
N ALA A 832 -22.44 -13.05 -23.75
CA ALA A 832 -22.41 -11.75 -23.15
C ALA A 832 -22.72 -11.86 -21.66
N GLY A 833 -22.29 -10.88 -20.90
CA GLY A 833 -22.49 -10.91 -19.47
C GLY A 833 -22.00 -9.66 -18.76
N ALA A 834 -22.02 -9.75 -17.44
CA ALA A 834 -21.53 -8.70 -16.56
C ALA A 834 -20.80 -9.30 -15.35
N GLY A 835 -19.92 -8.53 -14.76
CA GLY A 835 -19.14 -9.00 -13.62
C GLY A 835 -18.59 -7.90 -12.75
N VAL A 836 -17.99 -8.31 -11.66
CA VAL A 836 -17.30 -7.44 -10.71
C VAL A 836 -15.92 -8.00 -10.43
N ARG A 837 -14.96 -7.09 -10.34
CA ARG A 837 -13.56 -7.37 -9.96
C ARG A 837 -13.21 -6.66 -8.69
N ILE A 838 -12.50 -7.35 -7.81
CA ILE A 838 -11.98 -6.83 -6.54
C ILE A 838 -10.49 -7.16 -6.50
N CYS A 839 -9.66 -6.12 -6.52
CA CYS A 839 -8.21 -6.26 -6.37
C CYS A 839 -7.84 -5.94 -4.93
N LEU A 840 -7.36 -6.94 -4.19
CA LEU A 840 -6.88 -6.82 -2.82
C LEU A 840 -5.35 -6.92 -2.79
N PRO A 841 -4.65 -6.07 -2.00
CA PRO A 841 -3.17 -6.04 -2.00
C PRO A 841 -2.48 -7.36 -1.64
N MET A 842 -3.11 -8.19 -0.79
CA MET A 842 -2.52 -9.45 -0.31
C MET A 842 -3.09 -10.70 -0.99
N VAL A 843 -4.27 -10.61 -1.57
CA VAL A 843 -4.99 -11.75 -2.15
C VAL A 843 -4.93 -11.76 -3.67
N GLY A 844 -4.68 -10.59 -4.27
CA GLY A 844 -4.69 -10.43 -5.73
C GLY A 844 -6.08 -10.10 -6.28
N LEU A 845 -6.29 -10.47 -7.53
CA LEU A 845 -7.55 -10.24 -8.25
C LEU A 845 -8.57 -11.33 -7.90
N MET A 846 -9.75 -10.92 -7.50
CA MET A 846 -10.94 -11.77 -7.35
C MET A 846 -12.07 -11.24 -8.19
N GLY A 847 -12.94 -12.11 -8.67
CA GLY A 847 -14.09 -11.68 -9.45
C GLY A 847 -15.19 -12.71 -9.53
N ILE A 848 -16.35 -12.22 -9.91
CA ILE A 848 -17.53 -13.04 -10.24
C ILE A 848 -18.10 -12.47 -11.53
N ASP A 849 -18.32 -13.33 -12.50
CA ASP A 849 -19.00 -13.02 -13.75
C ASP A 849 -20.25 -13.86 -13.89
N TRP A 850 -21.32 -13.21 -14.29
CA TRP A 850 -22.47 -13.88 -14.86
C TRP A 850 -22.42 -13.74 -16.38
N ALA A 851 -22.57 -14.83 -17.10
CA ALA A 851 -22.53 -14.86 -18.55
C ALA A 851 -23.62 -15.75 -19.13
N TYR A 852 -24.10 -15.39 -20.31
CA TYR A 852 -25.04 -16.17 -21.08
C TYR A 852 -24.47 -16.55 -22.46
N GLY A 853 -24.36 -17.86 -22.74
CA GLY A 853 -23.94 -18.39 -24.03
C GLY A 853 -25.09 -18.50 -24.99
N PHE A 854 -24.99 -17.88 -26.17
CA PHE A 854 -26.07 -17.80 -27.15
C PHE A 854 -26.13 -19.00 -28.10
N ASP A 855 -24.97 -19.58 -28.38
CA ASP A 855 -24.84 -20.59 -29.44
C ASP A 855 -24.87 -22.01 -28.87
N LYS A 856 -25.38 -22.95 -29.69
CA LYS A 856 -25.39 -24.35 -29.32
C LYS A 856 -23.99 -24.97 -29.42
N VAL A 857 -23.68 -25.79 -28.46
CA VAL A 857 -22.46 -26.60 -28.44
C VAL A 857 -22.89 -28.07 -28.40
N TYR A 858 -22.52 -28.86 -29.40
CA TYR A 858 -22.91 -30.29 -29.53
C TYR A 858 -24.41 -30.57 -29.32
N GLY A 859 -25.27 -29.70 -29.86
CA GLY A 859 -26.74 -29.85 -29.77
C GLY A 859 -27.36 -29.31 -28.51
N GLN A 860 -26.62 -28.98 -27.48
CA GLN A 860 -27.07 -28.29 -26.28
C GLN A 860 -26.91 -26.79 -26.43
N ARG A 861 -27.93 -26.01 -26.02
CA ARG A 861 -27.78 -24.55 -25.93
C ARG A 861 -26.81 -24.20 -24.84
N GLY A 862 -25.98 -23.18 -25.09
CA GLY A 862 -25.33 -22.42 -24.03
C GLY A 862 -26.40 -21.92 -23.05
N GLY A 863 -26.01 -21.57 -21.88
CA GLY A 863 -26.99 -21.14 -20.86
C GLY A 863 -26.37 -20.11 -19.94
N SER A 864 -27.09 -19.86 -18.85
CA SER A 864 -26.63 -18.98 -17.79
C SER A 864 -25.56 -19.69 -16.96
N GLN A 865 -24.37 -19.10 -16.89
CA GLN A 865 -23.24 -19.61 -16.13
C GLN A 865 -22.69 -18.53 -15.21
N PHE A 866 -22.23 -18.95 -14.02
CA PHE A 866 -21.45 -18.11 -13.11
C PHE A 866 -19.99 -18.57 -13.13
N HIS A 867 -19.09 -17.61 -13.28
CA HIS A 867 -17.65 -17.85 -13.30
C HIS A 867 -16.97 -17.12 -12.16
N PHE A 868 -16.14 -17.82 -11.42
CA PHE A 868 -15.35 -17.27 -10.34
C PHE A 868 -13.91 -17.07 -10.80
N ILE A 869 -13.29 -15.96 -10.41
CA ILE A 869 -11.92 -15.62 -10.74
C ILE A 869 -11.13 -15.48 -9.45
N LEU A 870 -9.98 -16.12 -9.41
CA LEU A 870 -9.05 -16.03 -8.29
C LEU A 870 -7.62 -15.95 -8.83
N GLY A 871 -6.95 -14.82 -8.60
CA GLY A 871 -5.53 -14.65 -8.90
C GLY A 871 -5.17 -14.35 -10.36
N GLN A 872 -6.00 -14.67 -11.34
CA GLN A 872 -5.79 -14.36 -12.76
C GLN A 872 -7.03 -13.71 -13.36
N GLU A 873 -6.83 -12.81 -14.30
CA GLU A 873 -7.90 -12.24 -15.11
C GLU A 873 -8.15 -13.13 -16.33
N PHE A 874 -9.41 -13.30 -16.70
CA PHE A 874 -9.78 -14.00 -17.93
C PHE A 874 -9.12 -13.43 -19.16
#